data_5a3d8e6d203adc1dcdfc41f7a6870632
#
_entry.id   5a3d8e6d203adc1dcdfc41f7a6870632
#
_cell.length_a   1.000
_cell.length_b   1.000
_cell.length_c   1.000
_cell.angle_alpha   90.00
_cell.angle_beta   90.00
_cell.angle_gamma   90.00
#
_symmetry.space_group_name_H-M   'P 1'
#
loop_
_entity.id
_entity.type
_entity.pdbx_description
1 polymer ?
#
loop_
_entity_poly.entity_id
_entity_poly.type
_entity_poly.pdbx_seq_one_letter_code
_entity_poly.pdbx_strand_id
1 'polypeptide(L)'
;MTLQWDHIDDAAVKTAKLLAADAVEQAGSGHPGSAISLAPAAYLLYNKVMNVDPADPRWIGRDRFILSAGHSSLTQYVQLYLTGFGLELDDVKKLRTAGSLTPGHPEYGHTKGVEITTGPLGTGIASAVGFAMNARRVHGLLDPNTPLGESVFDHNVYVIAGDGCFEEGVSAEASSLAGTQELGNLTVIWDDNHISIEDHTSIAFNEDVLARYESYGWHVQRVDWLGEDGSYEENTAALNEALEAAKAETTKPSLIALRTIIGWPTPGKQNTGGIHGAKLGSEALSGLKVALGADPEKMFDVDAALVDEVRARAAARAAQYRKDWDARFDAWKAANPEGAALLDRLSAGRLPEGWEASLPTFEEGKALATRAASGQVLNAIAPVLPELWGGSADLAGSNNTFMKGEPSFLPAHRSSSAFSGNEFGRNLHFGVREFGMGAALNGIAADGLTRPYGGTFFVFSDFMRGAVRLAALMDLPVTYVWTHDSIGVGEDGPTHQPIEHLASYRAIPNLAVVRPADAAETAASWKAILEQSHPAAIILSRQNLPNPARGEGTGLATTEDLARGAYILADTEGTPDVILMASGSEVSVALEAREALAAEGVAARVLSVPCLDWFEAQDREYRDAVLPPSVRARVSVEAGLALPWYRWIGDAGRAVSIEHFGASAPGELLFKEYGIDAEHVTAAAKESIEAARS
;
A
#
# COMPACT_ATOMS: atom_id res chain seq x y z
N MET A 1 26.93 10.10 20.23
CA MET A 1 27.05 11.12 21.34
C MET A 1 26.53 10.51 22.65
N THR A 2 27.08 10.91 23.81
CA THR A 2 26.54 10.44 25.10
C THR A 2 25.10 10.93 25.24
N LEU A 3 24.18 10.02 25.55
CA LEU A 3 22.76 10.35 25.77
C LEU A 3 22.61 11.40 26.89
N GLN A 4 21.91 12.49 26.59
CA GLN A 4 21.52 13.48 27.58
C GLN A 4 20.12 13.10 28.08
N TRP A 5 20.06 12.54 29.29
CA TRP A 5 18.83 12.07 29.92
C TRP A 5 18.76 12.62 31.35
N ASP A 6 17.69 13.29 31.70
CA ASP A 6 17.52 13.92 33.01
C ASP A 6 16.13 13.64 33.62
N HIS A 7 15.86 14.27 34.79
CA HIS A 7 14.61 14.09 35.52
C HIS A 7 13.34 14.52 34.74
N ILE A 8 13.45 15.39 33.73
CA ILE A 8 12.33 15.78 32.86
C ILE A 8 12.00 14.59 31.94
N ASP A 9 13.02 13.91 31.41
CA ASP A 9 12.85 12.74 30.58
C ASP A 9 12.18 11.60 31.36
N ASP A 10 12.62 11.34 32.59
CA ASP A 10 11.99 10.36 33.49
C ASP A 10 10.52 10.71 33.80
N ALA A 11 10.24 11.98 34.07
CA ALA A 11 8.88 12.46 34.34
C ALA A 11 7.98 12.34 33.09
N ALA A 12 8.51 12.61 31.89
CA ALA A 12 7.78 12.47 30.64
C ALA A 12 7.46 11.00 30.31
N VAL A 13 8.41 10.08 30.52
CA VAL A 13 8.20 8.63 30.39
C VAL A 13 7.14 8.13 31.37
N LYS A 14 7.23 8.56 32.65
CA LYS A 14 6.20 8.24 33.64
C LYS A 14 4.82 8.72 33.20
N THR A 15 4.73 9.95 32.72
CA THR A 15 3.47 10.53 32.19
C THR A 15 2.95 9.73 31.01
N ALA A 16 3.83 9.29 30.09
CA ALA A 16 3.46 8.47 28.95
C ALA A 16 2.83 7.13 29.38
N LYS A 17 3.42 6.43 30.35
CA LYS A 17 2.87 5.18 30.90
C LYS A 17 1.49 5.38 31.52
N LEU A 18 1.32 6.45 32.30
CA LEU A 18 0.05 6.78 32.95
C LEU A 18 -1.04 7.14 31.93
N LEU A 19 -0.72 7.94 30.93
CA LEU A 19 -1.66 8.31 29.87
C LEU A 19 -2.11 7.10 29.05
N ALA A 20 -1.20 6.19 28.73
CA ALA A 20 -1.52 4.96 28.02
C ALA A 20 -2.51 4.09 28.83
N ALA A 21 -2.28 3.95 30.12
CA ALA A 21 -3.16 3.20 31.02
C ALA A 21 -4.54 3.86 31.19
N ASP A 22 -4.55 5.16 31.47
CA ASP A 22 -5.78 5.94 31.70
C ASP A 22 -6.66 5.99 30.46
N ALA A 23 -6.07 6.18 29.27
CA ALA A 23 -6.81 6.26 28.01
C ALA A 23 -7.51 4.93 27.67
N VAL A 24 -6.85 3.79 27.87
CA VAL A 24 -7.46 2.47 27.65
C VAL A 24 -8.53 2.17 28.69
N GLU A 25 -8.30 2.53 29.96
CA GLU A 25 -9.30 2.33 31.00
C GLU A 25 -10.57 3.15 30.73
N GLN A 26 -10.42 4.42 30.31
CA GLN A 26 -11.54 5.30 29.95
C GLN A 26 -12.28 4.79 28.70
N ALA A 27 -11.55 4.37 27.67
CA ALA A 27 -12.14 3.82 26.45
C ALA A 27 -12.84 2.48 26.66
N GLY A 28 -12.53 1.77 27.76
CA GLY A 28 -13.07 0.45 28.07
C GLY A 28 -12.52 -0.69 27.21
N SER A 29 -11.69 -0.38 26.22
CA SER A 29 -11.03 -1.34 25.32
C SER A 29 -9.73 -0.78 24.75
N GLY A 30 -8.74 -1.62 24.49
CA GLY A 30 -7.45 -1.21 23.92
C GLY A 30 -6.31 -2.10 24.37
N HIS A 31 -5.09 -1.70 24.05
CA HIS A 31 -3.87 -2.47 24.29
C HIS A 31 -2.89 -1.63 25.13
N PRO A 32 -3.00 -1.65 26.46
CA PRO A 32 -2.17 -0.79 27.31
C PRO A 32 -0.76 -1.37 27.53
N GLY A 33 -0.61 -2.71 27.50
CA GLY A 33 0.60 -3.40 27.94
C GLY A 33 1.87 -2.93 27.25
N SER A 34 1.94 -3.07 25.92
CA SER A 34 3.10 -2.63 25.13
C SER A 34 3.28 -1.11 25.17
N ALA A 35 2.19 -0.32 25.21
CA ALA A 35 2.30 1.13 25.30
C ALA A 35 2.92 1.60 26.65
N ILE A 36 2.70 0.85 27.73
CA ILE A 36 3.32 1.09 29.04
C ILE A 36 4.81 0.70 28.99
N SER A 37 5.15 -0.52 28.54
CA SER A 37 6.52 -1.02 28.54
C SER A 37 7.42 -0.32 27.53
N LEU A 38 6.89 0.08 26.38
CA LEU A 38 7.64 0.77 25.32
C LEU A 38 7.71 2.30 25.47
N ALA A 39 7.08 2.87 26.49
CA ALA A 39 7.11 4.33 26.69
C ALA A 39 8.53 4.91 26.73
N PRO A 40 9.55 4.30 27.40
CA PRO A 40 10.93 4.81 27.37
C PRO A 40 11.55 4.74 25.97
N ALA A 41 11.36 3.64 25.23
CA ALA A 41 11.91 3.45 23.89
C ALA A 41 11.30 4.44 22.88
N ALA A 42 9.97 4.60 22.91
CA ALA A 42 9.26 5.56 22.05
C ALA A 42 9.65 7.01 22.37
N TYR A 43 9.76 7.36 23.65
CA TYR A 43 10.21 8.68 24.06
C TYR A 43 11.64 8.97 23.60
N LEU A 44 12.55 7.99 23.74
CA LEU A 44 13.93 8.09 23.27
C LEU A 44 13.96 8.37 21.75
N LEU A 45 13.19 7.61 20.95
CA LEU A 45 13.12 7.83 19.51
C LEU A 45 12.66 9.26 19.17
N TYR A 46 11.51 9.69 19.69
CA TYR A 46 10.91 10.97 19.31
C TYR A 46 11.70 12.18 19.84
N ASN A 47 12.26 12.09 21.05
CA ASN A 47 12.85 13.25 21.70
C ASN A 47 14.37 13.31 21.63
N LYS A 48 15.07 12.19 21.30
CA LYS A 48 16.55 12.16 21.33
C LYS A 48 17.17 11.66 20.00
N VAL A 49 16.51 10.76 19.27
CA VAL A 49 17.13 10.06 18.13
C VAL A 49 16.67 10.61 16.78
N MET A 50 15.37 10.60 16.50
CA MET A 50 14.83 10.98 15.20
C MET A 50 14.94 12.48 14.92
N ASN A 51 15.22 12.84 13.68
CA ASN A 51 15.13 14.20 13.18
C ASN A 51 13.70 14.45 12.70
N VAL A 52 12.88 15.04 13.55
CA VAL A 52 11.48 15.38 13.27
C VAL A 52 11.20 16.83 13.66
N ASP A 53 10.30 17.48 12.94
CA ASP A 53 9.85 18.83 13.24
C ASP A 53 8.35 18.82 13.58
N PRO A 54 7.96 18.94 14.85
CA PRO A 54 6.55 18.95 15.23
C PRO A 54 5.74 20.08 14.58
N ALA A 55 6.40 21.22 14.25
CA ALA A 55 5.75 22.34 13.57
C ALA A 55 5.53 22.08 12.07
N ASP A 56 6.34 21.20 11.47
CA ASP A 56 6.24 20.79 10.06
C ASP A 56 6.29 19.24 9.94
N PRO A 57 5.20 18.54 10.30
CA PRO A 57 5.16 17.07 10.30
C PRO A 57 5.35 16.42 8.93
N ARG A 58 5.33 17.20 7.86
CA ARG A 58 5.56 16.75 6.49
C ARG A 58 6.88 17.24 5.89
N TRP A 59 7.76 17.80 6.72
CA TRP A 59 9.09 18.19 6.29
C TRP A 59 9.80 17.04 5.54
N ILE A 60 10.30 17.32 4.35
CA ILE A 60 10.87 16.29 3.47
C ILE A 60 12.10 15.58 4.07
N GLY A 61 12.94 16.31 4.82
CA GLY A 61 14.15 15.79 5.46
C GLY A 61 13.93 15.09 6.81
N ARG A 62 12.65 14.89 7.23
CA ARG A 62 12.35 14.19 8.49
C ARG A 62 12.68 12.71 8.41
N ASP A 63 13.09 12.11 9.52
CA ASP A 63 13.07 10.67 9.69
C ASP A 63 11.62 10.14 9.75
N ARG A 64 11.41 8.86 9.43
CA ARG A 64 10.09 8.22 9.42
C ARG A 64 9.94 7.29 10.61
N PHE A 65 8.78 7.33 11.26
CA PHE A 65 8.44 6.38 12.32
C PHE A 65 7.23 5.54 11.92
N ILE A 66 7.38 4.22 12.00
CA ILE A 66 6.32 3.26 11.72
C ILE A 66 6.07 2.39 12.97
N LEU A 67 4.85 2.41 13.49
CA LEU A 67 4.42 1.50 14.54
C LEU A 67 3.83 0.24 13.90
N SER A 68 4.63 -0.80 13.69
CA SER A 68 4.17 -2.06 13.11
C SER A 68 3.23 -2.82 14.05
N ALA A 69 3.46 -2.73 15.37
CA ALA A 69 2.54 -3.18 16.40
C ALA A 69 1.39 -2.16 16.57
N GLY A 70 0.60 -1.95 15.50
CA GLY A 70 -0.39 -0.87 15.43
C GLY A 70 -1.49 -0.93 16.51
N HIS A 71 -1.75 -2.11 17.09
CA HIS A 71 -2.66 -2.26 18.23
C HIS A 71 -2.20 -1.46 19.46
N SER A 72 -0.88 -1.29 19.63
CA SER A 72 -0.27 -0.46 20.68
C SER A 72 -0.26 1.03 20.32
N SER A 73 -1.31 1.54 19.70
CA SER A 73 -1.37 2.89 19.11
C SER A 73 -0.96 4.02 20.05
N LEU A 74 -1.21 3.88 21.35
CA LEU A 74 -0.79 4.85 22.36
C LEU A 74 0.74 4.95 22.51
N THR A 75 1.51 3.94 22.10
CA THR A 75 2.98 4.04 21.99
C THR A 75 3.36 5.21 21.07
N GLN A 76 2.59 5.48 20.03
CA GLN A 76 2.81 6.60 19.11
C GLN A 76 2.03 7.85 19.55
N TYR A 77 0.72 7.76 19.82
CA TYR A 77 -0.12 8.93 20.08
C TYR A 77 0.34 9.75 21.29
N VAL A 78 0.79 9.08 22.36
CA VAL A 78 1.31 9.79 23.54
C VAL A 78 2.59 10.55 23.20
N GLN A 79 3.46 10.00 22.35
CA GLN A 79 4.66 10.72 21.90
C GLN A 79 4.29 11.91 21.00
N LEU A 80 3.33 11.77 20.10
CA LEU A 80 2.83 12.88 19.26
C LEU A 80 2.24 14.00 20.13
N TYR A 81 1.55 13.66 21.23
CA TYR A 81 1.05 14.63 22.21
C TYR A 81 2.19 15.33 22.94
N LEU A 82 3.11 14.55 23.53
CA LEU A 82 4.21 15.10 24.35
C LEU A 82 5.19 15.95 23.53
N THR A 83 5.44 15.54 22.27
CA THR A 83 6.40 16.22 21.38
C THR A 83 5.79 17.43 20.67
N GLY A 84 4.45 17.57 20.66
CA GLY A 84 3.78 18.73 20.09
C GLY A 84 3.38 18.61 18.61
N PHE A 85 3.06 17.42 18.10
CA PHE A 85 2.56 17.20 16.73
C PHE A 85 1.10 17.60 16.51
N GLY A 86 0.51 18.32 17.46
CA GLY A 86 -0.86 18.83 17.35
C GLY A 86 -1.93 17.96 17.98
N LEU A 87 -1.58 16.84 18.61
CA LEU A 87 -2.49 16.15 19.54
C LEU A 87 -2.50 16.88 20.88
N GLU A 88 -3.68 16.98 21.48
CA GLU A 88 -3.87 17.53 22.83
C GLU A 88 -4.37 16.46 23.79
N LEU A 89 -4.32 16.76 25.09
CA LEU A 89 -4.74 15.80 26.13
C LEU A 89 -6.17 15.29 25.92
N ASP A 90 -7.06 16.16 25.43
CA ASP A 90 -8.45 15.80 25.16
C ASP A 90 -8.58 14.82 23.97
N ASP A 91 -7.63 14.81 23.03
CA ASP A 91 -7.59 13.81 21.97
C ASP A 91 -7.18 12.44 22.52
N VAL A 92 -6.19 12.40 23.43
CA VAL A 92 -5.78 11.17 24.12
C VAL A 92 -6.94 10.59 24.94
N LYS A 93 -7.70 11.44 25.66
CA LYS A 93 -8.91 11.04 26.39
C LYS A 93 -10.00 10.46 25.50
N LYS A 94 -10.05 10.84 24.22
CA LYS A 94 -11.04 10.37 23.26
C LYS A 94 -10.60 9.15 22.45
N LEU A 95 -9.61 8.39 22.97
CA LEU A 95 -9.16 7.16 22.33
C LEU A 95 -10.35 6.30 21.86
N ARG A 96 -10.34 5.85 20.60
CA ARG A 96 -11.36 4.96 20.02
C ARG A 96 -12.79 5.52 19.99
N THR A 97 -12.97 6.84 20.12
CA THR A 97 -14.29 7.45 19.94
C THR A 97 -14.49 7.91 18.49
N ALA A 98 -15.73 7.90 18.02
CA ALA A 98 -16.04 8.29 16.64
C ALA A 98 -15.57 9.72 16.35
N GLY A 99 -14.79 9.88 15.27
CA GLY A 99 -14.24 11.16 14.83
C GLY A 99 -13.07 11.70 15.66
N SER A 100 -12.53 10.92 16.60
CA SER A 100 -11.34 11.33 17.36
C SER A 100 -10.07 11.23 16.50
N LEU A 101 -9.04 12.03 16.85
CA LEU A 101 -7.72 11.96 16.24
C LEU A 101 -6.86 10.80 16.76
N THR A 102 -7.41 9.96 17.64
CA THR A 102 -6.75 8.80 18.24
C THR A 102 -7.55 7.51 18.01
N PRO A 103 -7.67 7.06 16.74
CA PRO A 103 -8.33 5.79 16.41
C PRO A 103 -7.62 4.61 17.06
N GLY A 104 -8.25 3.44 17.06
CA GLY A 104 -7.73 2.24 17.73
C GLY A 104 -6.39 1.72 17.21
N HIS A 105 -6.06 2.03 15.97
CA HIS A 105 -4.80 1.76 15.30
C HIS A 105 -4.38 3.02 14.52
N PRO A 106 -3.08 3.25 14.25
CA PRO A 106 -2.63 4.41 13.48
C PRO A 106 -3.25 4.44 12.08
N GLU A 107 -3.75 5.61 11.66
CA GLU A 107 -4.37 5.81 10.34
C GLU A 107 -3.64 6.92 9.58
N TYR A 108 -3.15 6.59 8.39
CA TYR A 108 -2.50 7.52 7.46
C TYR A 108 -3.44 8.65 7.04
N GLY A 109 -2.95 9.88 7.05
CA GLY A 109 -3.73 11.04 6.65
C GLY A 109 -4.77 11.52 7.69
N HIS A 110 -5.03 10.74 8.76
CA HIS A 110 -5.98 11.08 9.81
C HIS A 110 -5.32 11.80 10.99
N THR A 111 -4.25 11.21 11.54
CA THR A 111 -3.49 11.80 12.65
C THR A 111 -2.17 12.37 12.13
N LYS A 112 -1.89 13.64 12.42
CA LYS A 112 -0.59 14.26 12.05
C LYS A 112 0.57 13.50 12.69
N GLY A 113 1.61 13.21 11.90
CA GLY A 113 2.78 12.45 12.36
C GLY A 113 2.63 10.93 12.25
N VAL A 114 1.49 10.42 11.78
CA VAL A 114 1.32 9.01 11.39
C VAL A 114 1.69 8.86 9.92
N GLU A 115 2.72 8.06 9.63
CA GLU A 115 3.29 7.89 8.29
C GLU A 115 2.57 6.83 7.46
N ILE A 116 1.94 5.83 8.10
CA ILE A 116 1.21 4.75 7.43
C ILE A 116 0.16 4.14 8.33
N THR A 117 -0.93 3.63 7.75
CA THR A 117 -1.93 2.83 8.48
C THR A 117 -1.37 1.46 8.81
N THR A 118 -1.44 1.08 10.08
CA THR A 118 -1.08 -0.25 10.58
C THR A 118 -2.23 -0.87 11.36
N GLY A 119 -2.06 -2.12 11.77
CA GLY A 119 -3.10 -2.92 12.44
C GLY A 119 -2.98 -4.38 12.04
N PRO A 120 -3.00 -4.73 10.74
CA PRO A 120 -2.55 -6.05 10.30
C PRO A 120 -1.06 -6.21 10.61
N LEU A 121 -0.72 -7.17 11.47
CA LEU A 121 0.65 -7.37 11.96
C LEU A 121 1.61 -7.69 10.80
N GLY A 122 2.87 -7.31 10.93
CA GLY A 122 3.89 -7.50 9.90
C GLY A 122 3.86 -6.49 8.75
N THR A 123 2.69 -5.94 8.40
CA THR A 123 2.58 -4.97 7.28
C THR A 123 3.34 -3.68 7.53
N GLY A 124 3.49 -3.27 8.80
CA GLY A 124 4.28 -2.09 9.16
C GLY A 124 5.77 -2.26 8.85
N ILE A 125 6.37 -3.41 9.22
CA ILE A 125 7.76 -3.75 8.84
C ILE A 125 7.89 -3.76 7.32
N ALA A 126 6.97 -4.44 6.63
CA ALA A 126 7.02 -4.57 5.18
C ALA A 126 6.85 -3.22 4.45
N SER A 127 5.98 -2.33 4.94
CA SER A 127 5.86 -0.97 4.41
C SER A 127 7.11 -0.13 4.71
N ALA A 128 7.73 -0.29 5.89
CA ALA A 128 8.97 0.40 6.24
C ALA A 128 10.12 0.08 5.28
N VAL A 129 10.17 -1.15 4.75
CA VAL A 129 11.10 -1.51 3.67
C VAL A 129 10.84 -0.64 2.44
N GLY A 130 9.57 -0.42 2.07
CA GLY A 130 9.19 0.49 0.99
C GLY A 130 9.63 1.94 1.22
N PHE A 131 9.45 2.47 2.44
CA PHE A 131 9.94 3.80 2.82
C PHE A 131 11.46 3.90 2.65
N ALA A 132 12.21 2.92 3.15
CA ALA A 132 13.66 2.90 3.06
C ALA A 132 14.16 2.80 1.60
N MET A 133 13.47 2.03 0.76
CA MET A 133 13.74 1.95 -0.69
C MET A 133 13.44 3.30 -1.37
N ASN A 134 12.31 3.93 -1.03
CA ASN A 134 11.92 5.21 -1.62
C ASN A 134 12.87 6.34 -1.27
N ALA A 135 13.35 6.42 -0.02
CA ALA A 135 14.38 7.38 0.37
C ALA A 135 15.60 7.31 -0.57
N ARG A 136 16.09 6.11 -0.82
CA ARG A 136 17.22 5.88 -1.74
C ARG A 136 16.86 6.22 -3.19
N ARG A 137 15.65 5.89 -3.64
CA ARG A 137 15.18 6.24 -4.99
C ARG A 137 15.06 7.75 -5.18
N VAL A 138 14.50 8.48 -4.22
CA VAL A 138 14.37 9.95 -4.23
C VAL A 138 15.75 10.61 -4.24
N HIS A 139 16.69 10.11 -3.44
CA HIS A 139 18.09 10.55 -3.48
C HIS A 139 18.64 10.42 -4.91
N GLY A 140 18.58 9.23 -5.50
CA GLY A 140 19.10 9.00 -6.86
C GLY A 140 18.38 9.80 -7.95
N LEU A 141 17.13 10.18 -7.71
CA LEU A 141 16.34 10.98 -8.65
C LEU A 141 16.71 12.47 -8.62
N LEU A 142 16.99 13.01 -7.42
CA LEU A 142 17.15 14.44 -7.20
C LEU A 142 18.62 14.86 -6.97
N ASP A 143 19.45 13.97 -6.42
CA ASP A 143 20.81 14.31 -5.98
C ASP A 143 21.81 13.16 -6.22
N PRO A 144 21.85 12.54 -7.43
CA PRO A 144 22.55 11.27 -7.69
C PRO A 144 24.08 11.33 -7.56
N ASN A 145 24.66 12.52 -7.47
CA ASN A 145 26.12 12.73 -7.38
C ASN A 145 26.61 12.85 -5.93
N THR A 146 25.72 12.97 -4.96
CA THR A 146 26.04 13.04 -3.54
C THR A 146 26.14 11.61 -2.98
N PRO A 147 27.15 11.26 -2.15
CA PRO A 147 27.22 9.94 -1.54
C PRO A 147 26.00 9.64 -0.65
N LEU A 148 25.62 8.35 -0.55
CA LEU A 148 24.56 7.90 0.36
C LEU A 148 24.89 8.32 1.81
N GLY A 149 23.89 8.85 2.51
CA GLY A 149 24.00 9.39 3.86
C GLY A 149 24.41 10.88 3.92
N GLU A 150 24.75 11.48 2.78
CA GLU A 150 25.16 12.89 2.71
C GLU A 150 24.17 13.79 1.98
N SER A 151 23.19 13.25 1.26
CA SER A 151 22.16 14.03 0.57
C SER A 151 21.16 14.63 1.54
N VAL A 152 20.57 15.76 1.16
CA VAL A 152 19.44 16.39 1.90
C VAL A 152 18.15 15.57 1.79
N PHE A 153 18.11 14.59 0.90
CA PHE A 153 16.98 13.67 0.71
C PHE A 153 17.13 12.36 1.49
N ASP A 154 18.30 12.11 2.06
CA ASP A 154 18.51 10.94 2.89
C ASP A 154 17.79 11.08 4.23
N HIS A 155 17.09 10.04 4.63
CA HIS A 155 16.44 9.94 5.94
C HIS A 155 16.43 8.50 6.44
N ASN A 156 16.28 8.35 7.75
CA ASN A 156 16.18 7.05 8.39
C ASN A 156 14.71 6.66 8.59
N VAL A 157 14.48 5.35 8.62
CA VAL A 157 13.18 4.75 8.91
C VAL A 157 13.31 3.91 10.17
N TYR A 158 12.54 4.27 11.20
CA TYR A 158 12.50 3.60 12.49
C TYR A 158 11.16 2.87 12.66
N VAL A 159 11.24 1.64 13.11
CA VAL A 159 10.06 0.78 13.32
C VAL A 159 10.05 0.27 14.75
N ILE A 160 8.88 0.25 15.38
CA ILE A 160 8.63 -0.55 16.59
C ILE A 160 7.68 -1.68 16.20
N ALA A 161 8.04 -2.93 16.49
CA ALA A 161 7.29 -4.13 16.17
C ALA A 161 7.26 -5.07 17.39
N GLY A 162 6.16 -5.78 17.59
CA GLY A 162 6.05 -6.82 18.63
C GLY A 162 6.22 -8.23 18.05
N ASP A 163 6.18 -9.23 18.92
CA ASP A 163 6.37 -10.65 18.58
C ASP A 163 5.51 -11.10 17.40
N GLY A 164 4.21 -10.82 17.41
CA GLY A 164 3.31 -11.21 16.33
C GLY A 164 3.64 -10.59 14.97
N CYS A 165 4.38 -9.47 14.91
CA CYS A 165 4.88 -8.96 13.64
C CYS A 165 5.98 -9.86 13.05
N PHE A 166 6.74 -10.55 13.89
CA PHE A 166 7.81 -11.46 13.45
C PHE A 166 7.29 -12.88 13.16
N GLU A 167 6.11 -13.22 13.64
CA GLU A 167 5.40 -14.45 13.29
C GLU A 167 4.79 -14.38 11.89
N GLU A 168 4.40 -13.18 11.44
CA GLU A 168 3.78 -12.97 10.13
C GLU A 168 4.76 -13.21 8.96
N GLY A 169 4.33 -14.03 7.99
CA GLY A 169 5.13 -14.37 6.82
C GLY A 169 5.58 -13.15 6.01
N VAL A 170 4.75 -12.11 5.92
CA VAL A 170 5.06 -10.87 5.18
C VAL A 170 6.29 -10.15 5.73
N SER A 171 6.55 -10.24 7.04
CA SER A 171 7.76 -9.69 7.65
C SER A 171 9.02 -10.42 7.17
N ALA A 172 8.95 -11.75 7.05
CA ALA A 172 10.05 -12.56 6.50
C ALA A 172 10.32 -12.22 5.04
N GLU A 173 9.27 -12.09 4.21
CA GLU A 173 9.37 -11.69 2.80
C GLU A 173 10.07 -10.34 2.65
N ALA A 174 9.58 -9.32 3.35
CA ALA A 174 10.08 -7.96 3.24
C ALA A 174 11.47 -7.79 3.87
N SER A 175 11.74 -8.43 5.02
CA SER A 175 13.05 -8.34 5.68
C SER A 175 14.14 -9.03 4.88
N SER A 176 13.85 -10.17 4.23
CA SER A 176 14.78 -10.80 3.29
C SER A 176 15.07 -9.90 2.08
N LEU A 177 14.06 -9.17 1.56
CA LEU A 177 14.26 -8.17 0.51
C LEU A 177 15.13 -7.01 0.99
N ALA A 178 14.88 -6.47 2.19
CA ALA A 178 15.64 -5.37 2.76
C ALA A 178 17.13 -5.71 2.93
N GLY A 179 17.45 -6.93 3.40
CA GLY A 179 18.82 -7.42 3.48
C GLY A 179 19.47 -7.60 2.09
N THR A 180 18.71 -8.07 1.10
CA THR A 180 19.17 -8.18 -0.29
C THR A 180 19.50 -6.82 -0.89
N GLN A 181 18.71 -5.79 -0.56
CA GLN A 181 18.87 -4.41 -1.02
C GLN A 181 19.85 -3.58 -0.17
N GLU A 182 20.35 -4.15 0.93
CA GLU A 182 21.33 -3.50 1.80
C GLU A 182 20.84 -2.12 2.31
N LEU A 183 19.59 -2.08 2.84
CA LEU A 183 18.92 -0.85 3.26
C LEU A 183 19.42 -0.36 4.63
N GLY A 184 20.63 0.23 4.68
CA GLY A 184 21.25 0.69 5.92
C GLY A 184 20.53 1.84 6.62
N ASN A 185 19.53 2.44 5.98
CA ASN A 185 18.68 3.47 6.57
C ASN A 185 17.42 2.92 7.27
N LEU A 186 17.29 1.60 7.43
CA LEU A 186 16.16 0.95 8.10
C LEU A 186 16.59 0.35 9.43
N THR A 187 15.94 0.77 10.53
CA THR A 187 16.14 0.22 11.88
C THR A 187 14.82 -0.26 12.46
N VAL A 188 14.76 -1.52 12.87
CA VAL A 188 13.60 -2.13 13.53
C VAL A 188 13.96 -2.44 14.98
N ILE A 189 13.14 -1.94 15.91
CA ILE A 189 13.15 -2.33 17.32
C ILE A 189 12.07 -3.40 17.50
N TRP A 190 12.48 -4.58 17.91
CA TRP A 190 11.57 -5.66 18.26
C TRP A 190 11.32 -5.64 19.78
N ASP A 191 10.06 -5.41 20.18
CA ASP A 191 9.59 -5.60 21.55
C ASP A 191 9.54 -7.10 21.85
N ASP A 192 10.68 -7.66 22.25
CA ASP A 192 10.90 -9.07 22.59
C ASP A 192 10.36 -9.33 24.01
N ASN A 193 9.04 -9.27 24.18
CA ASN A 193 8.39 -9.45 25.49
C ASN A 193 7.86 -10.85 25.74
N HIS A 194 7.83 -11.71 24.72
CA HIS A 194 7.35 -13.10 24.74
C HIS A 194 5.86 -13.27 25.07
N ILE A 195 5.04 -12.24 24.91
CA ILE A 195 3.60 -12.28 25.24
C ILE A 195 2.76 -11.86 24.03
N SER A 196 1.78 -12.68 23.71
CA SER A 196 0.72 -12.42 22.73
C SER A 196 -0.66 -12.38 23.41
N ILE A 197 -1.74 -12.30 22.62
CA ILE A 197 -3.11 -12.39 23.11
C ILE A 197 -3.38 -13.76 23.75
N GLU A 198 -2.80 -14.82 23.20
CA GLU A 198 -2.95 -16.20 23.71
C GLU A 198 -2.01 -16.53 24.88
N ASP A 199 -1.31 -15.52 25.45
CA ASP A 199 -0.35 -15.62 26.52
C ASP A 199 1.10 -15.78 26.00
N HIS A 200 1.88 -16.74 26.50
CA HIS A 200 3.29 -16.85 26.17
C HIS A 200 3.52 -17.30 24.72
N THR A 201 4.33 -16.55 23.98
CA THR A 201 4.57 -16.84 22.53
C THR A 201 5.14 -18.21 22.25
N SER A 202 5.83 -18.83 23.23
CA SER A 202 6.42 -20.17 23.08
C SER A 202 5.43 -21.29 22.75
N ILE A 203 4.13 -21.04 22.87
CA ILE A 203 3.08 -22.00 22.43
C ILE A 203 3.00 -22.11 20.90
N ALA A 204 3.41 -21.06 20.16
CA ALA A 204 3.30 -20.96 18.71
C ALA A 204 4.61 -20.56 18.02
N PHE A 205 5.56 -19.92 18.72
CA PHE A 205 6.72 -19.27 18.15
C PHE A 205 7.98 -19.49 18.99
N ASN A 206 8.92 -20.31 18.50
CA ASN A 206 10.12 -20.76 19.23
C ASN A 206 11.41 -20.64 18.40
N GLU A 207 11.38 -19.92 17.31
CA GLU A 207 12.55 -19.75 16.46
C GLU A 207 13.52 -18.68 17.00
N ASP A 208 14.79 -18.79 16.62
CA ASP A 208 15.79 -17.75 16.85
C ASP A 208 15.65 -16.64 15.80
N VAL A 209 14.92 -15.60 16.14
CA VAL A 209 14.66 -14.46 15.24
C VAL A 209 15.96 -13.74 14.87
N LEU A 210 16.88 -13.56 15.82
CA LEU A 210 18.15 -12.89 15.53
C LEU A 210 18.97 -13.66 14.50
N ALA A 211 19.12 -14.98 14.66
CA ALA A 211 19.81 -15.84 13.70
C ALA A 211 19.10 -15.83 12.33
N ARG A 212 17.76 -15.80 12.30
CA ARG A 212 16.99 -15.66 11.06
C ARG A 212 17.31 -14.33 10.34
N TYR A 213 17.35 -13.21 11.05
CA TYR A 213 17.67 -11.90 10.48
C TYR A 213 19.14 -11.76 10.10
N GLU A 214 20.08 -12.37 10.84
CA GLU A 214 21.48 -12.50 10.41
C GLU A 214 21.58 -13.21 9.05
N SER A 215 20.80 -14.27 8.85
CA SER A 215 20.77 -15.01 7.57
C SER A 215 20.19 -14.19 6.42
N TYR A 216 19.34 -13.19 6.69
CA TYR A 216 18.87 -12.23 5.69
C TYR A 216 19.91 -11.16 5.35
N GLY A 217 21.01 -11.06 6.11
CA GLY A 217 22.06 -10.05 5.93
C GLY A 217 21.86 -8.78 6.76
N TRP A 218 21.07 -8.85 7.83
CA TRP A 218 20.86 -7.73 8.74
C TRP A 218 21.98 -7.60 9.77
N HIS A 219 22.20 -6.39 10.25
CA HIS A 219 22.95 -6.10 11.47
C HIS A 219 22.01 -6.31 12.66
N VAL A 220 22.33 -7.29 13.53
CA VAL A 220 21.48 -7.64 14.65
C VAL A 220 22.12 -7.26 15.98
N GLN A 221 21.33 -6.78 16.92
CA GLN A 221 21.75 -6.36 18.24
C GLN A 221 20.71 -6.83 19.27
N ARG A 222 21.14 -6.97 20.54
CA ARG A 222 20.28 -7.30 21.67
C ARG A 222 20.48 -6.28 22.79
N VAL A 223 19.38 -5.80 23.36
CA VAL A 223 19.35 -4.94 24.53
C VAL A 223 18.41 -5.58 25.54
N ASP A 224 18.94 -6.01 26.67
CA ASP A 224 18.17 -6.67 27.71
C ASP A 224 17.85 -5.69 28.84
N TRP A 225 16.55 -5.36 28.99
CA TRP A 225 16.04 -4.68 30.17
C TRP A 225 15.68 -5.68 31.28
N LEU A 226 15.45 -6.93 30.91
CA LEU A 226 15.26 -8.04 31.85
C LEU A 226 16.58 -8.80 31.98
N GLY A 227 17.24 -8.69 33.14
CA GLY A 227 18.47 -9.41 33.44
C GLY A 227 18.25 -10.92 33.68
N GLU A 228 19.31 -11.69 33.52
CA GLU A 228 19.28 -13.15 33.76
C GLU A 228 18.92 -13.50 35.22
N ASP A 229 19.19 -12.62 36.16
CA ASP A 229 18.84 -12.73 37.58
C ASP A 229 17.38 -12.35 37.89
N GLY A 230 16.61 -11.97 36.86
CA GLY A 230 15.23 -11.50 36.97
C GLY A 230 15.09 -10.04 37.38
N SER A 231 16.18 -9.30 37.51
CA SER A 231 16.14 -7.83 37.67
C SER A 231 15.60 -7.17 36.39
N TYR A 232 14.89 -6.06 36.52
CA TYR A 232 14.37 -5.31 35.39
C TYR A 232 14.76 -3.83 35.52
N GLU A 233 15.45 -3.32 34.50
CA GLU A 233 15.88 -1.94 34.41
C GLU A 233 15.69 -1.41 32.99
N GLU A 234 14.91 -0.34 32.83
CA GLU A 234 14.68 0.32 31.52
C GLU A 234 15.93 1.13 31.12
N ASN A 235 17.00 0.44 30.73
CA ASN A 235 18.29 1.03 30.37
C ASN A 235 18.21 1.71 28.99
N THR A 236 17.71 2.96 28.98
CA THR A 236 17.61 3.79 27.79
C THR A 236 18.99 4.15 27.20
N ALA A 237 20.04 4.18 28.01
CA ALA A 237 21.40 4.44 27.53
C ALA A 237 21.89 3.30 26.64
N ALA A 238 21.69 2.04 27.05
CA ALA A 238 22.07 0.88 26.22
C ALA A 238 21.26 0.83 24.92
N LEU A 239 19.95 1.17 24.95
CA LEU A 239 19.16 1.25 23.73
C LEU A 239 19.65 2.38 22.81
N ASN A 240 20.02 3.53 23.37
CA ASN A 240 20.60 4.63 22.58
C ASN A 240 21.95 4.21 21.92
N GLU A 241 22.80 3.48 22.62
CA GLU A 241 24.06 2.96 22.05
C GLU A 241 23.78 2.01 20.88
N ALA A 242 22.79 1.13 21.00
CA ALA A 242 22.37 0.24 19.92
C ALA A 242 21.79 1.02 18.72
N LEU A 243 21.01 2.08 18.95
CA LEU A 243 20.49 2.95 17.89
C LEU A 243 21.60 3.75 17.19
N GLU A 244 22.60 4.25 17.93
CA GLU A 244 23.76 4.92 17.33
C GLU A 244 24.61 3.91 16.51
N ALA A 245 24.76 2.67 16.96
CA ALA A 245 25.41 1.61 16.19
C ALA A 245 24.62 1.25 14.91
N ALA A 246 23.30 1.19 14.99
CA ALA A 246 22.42 0.99 13.84
C ALA A 246 22.55 2.13 12.81
N LYS A 247 22.62 3.39 13.24
CA LYS A 247 22.83 4.55 12.36
C LYS A 247 24.22 4.56 11.72
N ALA A 248 25.23 4.00 12.37
CA ALA A 248 26.57 3.88 11.84
C ALA A 248 26.73 2.75 10.82
N GLU A 249 25.81 1.77 10.83
CA GLU A 249 25.76 0.69 9.84
C GLU A 249 24.99 1.14 8.60
N THR A 250 25.69 1.51 7.56
CA THR A 250 25.09 2.10 6.34
C THR A 250 24.84 1.07 5.22
N THR A 251 25.31 -0.17 5.40
CA THR A 251 25.28 -1.22 4.37
C THR A 251 24.29 -2.34 4.67
N LYS A 252 23.72 -2.36 5.87
CA LYS A 252 22.77 -3.38 6.31
C LYS A 252 21.61 -2.75 7.07
N PRO A 253 20.37 -3.19 6.86
CA PRO A 253 19.30 -2.86 7.78
C PRO A 253 19.61 -3.41 9.18
N SER A 254 19.12 -2.74 10.23
CA SER A 254 19.41 -3.09 11.63
C SER A 254 18.18 -3.60 12.35
N LEU A 255 18.32 -4.70 13.10
CA LEU A 255 17.35 -5.22 14.05
C LEU A 255 17.91 -5.11 15.47
N ILE A 256 17.17 -4.48 16.37
CA ILE A 256 17.47 -4.40 17.80
C ILE A 256 16.39 -5.19 18.54
N ALA A 257 16.73 -6.37 19.06
CA ALA A 257 15.86 -7.10 19.97
C ALA A 257 15.91 -6.44 21.35
N LEU A 258 14.82 -5.81 21.74
CA LEU A 258 14.66 -5.14 23.03
C LEU A 258 13.87 -6.05 23.97
N ARG A 259 14.57 -6.73 24.89
CA ARG A 259 13.94 -7.63 25.86
C ARG A 259 13.21 -6.84 26.93
N THR A 260 11.88 -6.88 26.92
CA THR A 260 11.03 -6.14 27.84
C THR A 260 10.13 -7.06 28.69
N ILE A 261 9.43 -6.46 29.66
CA ILE A 261 8.29 -7.07 30.35
C ILE A 261 7.04 -6.27 29.97
N ILE A 262 6.11 -6.89 29.24
CA ILE A 262 4.88 -6.21 28.83
C ILE A 262 4.14 -5.66 30.05
N GLY A 263 3.77 -4.38 30.00
CA GLY A 263 2.99 -3.69 31.03
C GLY A 263 3.75 -3.37 32.32
N TRP A 264 5.09 -3.40 32.31
CA TRP A 264 5.89 -3.04 33.48
C TRP A 264 5.69 -1.55 33.87
N PRO A 265 5.46 -1.19 35.17
CA PRO A 265 5.46 -2.06 36.36
C PRO A 265 4.03 -2.28 36.95
N THR A 266 3.11 -2.88 36.17
CA THR A 266 1.72 -3.10 36.63
C THR A 266 1.63 -4.33 37.51
N PRO A 267 1.41 -4.18 38.87
CA PRO A 267 1.34 -5.31 39.77
C PRO A 267 0.22 -6.31 39.38
N GLY A 268 0.54 -7.58 39.39
CA GLY A 268 -0.41 -8.68 39.13
C GLY A 268 -0.93 -8.81 37.68
N LYS A 269 -0.52 -7.92 36.77
CA LYS A 269 -0.92 -7.94 35.35
C LYS A 269 0.27 -7.99 34.37
N GLN A 270 1.42 -7.42 34.74
CA GLN A 270 2.61 -7.45 33.88
C GLN A 270 3.00 -8.90 33.50
N ASN A 271 3.61 -9.08 32.34
CA ASN A 271 4.04 -10.38 31.83
C ASN A 271 2.91 -11.41 31.69
N THR A 272 1.71 -10.99 31.29
CA THR A 272 0.55 -11.86 31.04
C THR A 272 -0.16 -11.47 29.76
N GLY A 273 -0.80 -12.43 29.07
CA GLY A 273 -1.67 -12.15 27.92
C GLY A 273 -2.84 -11.21 28.29
N GLY A 274 -3.28 -11.22 29.56
CA GLY A 274 -4.36 -10.36 30.05
C GLY A 274 -4.09 -8.85 30.03
N ILE A 275 -2.82 -8.42 29.95
CA ILE A 275 -2.48 -6.98 29.80
C ILE A 275 -2.27 -6.60 28.32
N HIS A 276 -2.17 -7.58 27.43
CA HIS A 276 -1.91 -7.34 26.01
C HIS A 276 -3.06 -6.58 25.36
N GLY A 277 -4.29 -7.10 25.44
CA GLY A 277 -5.43 -6.60 24.66
C GLY A 277 -6.67 -6.21 25.48
N ALA A 278 -6.53 -5.97 26.80
CA ALA A 278 -7.65 -5.61 27.66
C ALA A 278 -7.29 -4.45 28.59
N LYS A 279 -8.32 -3.71 29.06
CA LYS A 279 -8.14 -2.70 30.08
C LYS A 279 -7.59 -3.30 31.37
N LEU A 280 -6.90 -2.48 32.17
CA LEU A 280 -6.28 -2.93 33.41
C LEU A 280 -7.30 -3.32 34.48
N GLY A 281 -8.40 -2.56 34.59
CA GLY A 281 -9.31 -2.58 35.72
C GLY A 281 -8.79 -1.73 36.87
N SER A 282 -9.70 -1.30 37.75
CA SER A 282 -9.43 -0.31 38.78
C SER A 282 -8.28 -0.69 39.74
N GLU A 283 -8.20 -1.93 40.17
CA GLU A 283 -7.16 -2.42 41.07
C GLU A 283 -5.77 -2.37 40.44
N ALA A 284 -5.60 -2.92 39.24
CA ALA A 284 -4.32 -2.94 38.55
C ALA A 284 -3.88 -1.51 38.12
N LEU A 285 -4.84 -0.67 37.69
CA LEU A 285 -4.56 0.72 37.33
C LEU A 285 -4.09 1.51 38.57
N SER A 286 -4.78 1.36 39.70
CA SER A 286 -4.36 1.97 40.97
C SER A 286 -2.98 1.48 41.41
N GLY A 287 -2.73 0.15 41.29
CA GLY A 287 -1.43 -0.45 41.55
C GLY A 287 -0.30 0.11 40.66
N LEU A 288 -0.55 0.29 39.37
CA LEU A 288 0.40 0.92 38.46
C LEU A 288 0.72 2.36 38.86
N LYS A 289 -0.31 3.17 39.21
CA LYS A 289 -0.14 4.54 39.63
C LYS A 289 0.71 4.63 40.92
N VAL A 290 0.44 3.79 41.90
CA VAL A 290 1.24 3.69 43.13
C VAL A 290 2.68 3.29 42.84
N ALA A 291 2.90 2.28 41.97
CA ALA A 291 4.24 1.83 41.59
C ALA A 291 5.05 2.94 40.88
N LEU A 292 4.38 3.79 40.11
CA LEU A 292 4.97 4.96 39.47
C LEU A 292 5.01 6.21 40.39
N GLY A 293 4.57 6.13 41.64
CA GLY A 293 4.52 7.28 42.55
C GLY A 293 3.56 8.38 42.09
N ALA A 294 2.42 8.00 41.54
CA ALA A 294 1.32 8.89 41.15
C ALA A 294 0.10 8.71 42.06
N ASP A 295 -0.82 9.67 42.05
CA ASP A 295 -2.06 9.60 42.81
C ASP A 295 -2.99 8.53 42.22
N PRO A 296 -3.33 7.45 42.95
CA PRO A 296 -4.15 6.36 42.42
C PRO A 296 -5.57 6.76 42.05
N GLU A 297 -6.10 7.84 42.62
CA GLU A 297 -7.48 8.29 42.44
C GLU A 297 -7.66 9.25 41.26
N LYS A 298 -6.55 9.79 40.72
CA LYS A 298 -6.62 10.75 39.60
C LYS A 298 -6.43 10.08 38.25
N MET A 299 -7.28 10.42 37.30
CA MET A 299 -7.14 10.08 35.89
C MET A 299 -6.61 11.28 35.10
N PHE A 300 -5.71 11.01 34.13
CA PHE A 300 -5.11 12.06 33.31
C PHE A 300 -4.48 13.21 34.08
N ASP A 301 -3.84 12.90 35.22
CA ASP A 301 -3.14 13.86 36.07
C ASP A 301 -1.79 14.21 35.40
N VAL A 302 -1.82 15.21 34.53
CA VAL A 302 -0.69 15.66 33.73
C VAL A 302 -0.22 17.01 34.19
N ASP A 303 1.08 17.14 34.47
CA ASP A 303 1.71 18.43 34.72
C ASP A 303 1.88 19.20 33.41
N ALA A 304 1.11 20.26 33.22
CA ALA A 304 1.19 21.10 32.02
C ALA A 304 2.58 21.73 31.84
N ALA A 305 3.27 22.10 32.94
CA ALA A 305 4.62 22.68 32.84
C ALA A 305 5.64 21.64 32.32
N LEU A 306 5.48 20.36 32.69
CA LEU A 306 6.30 19.28 32.12
C LEU A 306 6.07 19.14 30.61
N VAL A 307 4.81 19.13 30.15
CA VAL A 307 4.48 19.01 28.74
C VAL A 307 5.05 20.19 27.96
N ASP A 308 4.88 21.41 28.45
CA ASP A 308 5.43 22.62 27.83
C ASP A 308 6.97 22.56 27.75
N GLU A 309 7.66 22.06 28.76
CA GLU A 309 9.12 21.88 28.75
C GLU A 309 9.54 20.82 27.70
N VAL A 310 8.87 19.67 27.62
CA VAL A 310 9.16 18.62 26.63
C VAL A 310 8.96 19.17 25.20
N ARG A 311 7.85 19.87 24.95
CA ARG A 311 7.56 20.52 23.67
C ARG A 311 8.62 21.58 23.31
N ALA A 312 9.04 22.37 24.29
CA ALA A 312 10.07 23.39 24.09
C ALA A 312 11.43 22.75 23.74
N ARG A 313 11.82 21.66 24.40
CA ARG A 313 13.04 20.89 24.07
C ARG A 313 12.97 20.28 22.68
N ALA A 314 11.83 19.69 22.30
CA ALA A 314 11.61 19.12 20.99
C ALA A 314 11.71 20.20 19.89
N ALA A 315 11.08 21.34 20.09
CA ALA A 315 11.14 22.47 19.15
C ALA A 315 12.58 23.06 19.04
N ALA A 316 13.30 23.21 20.16
CA ALA A 316 14.68 23.68 20.14
C ALA A 316 15.61 22.70 19.39
N ARG A 317 15.43 21.40 19.60
CA ARG A 317 16.15 20.36 18.88
C ARG A 317 15.81 20.40 17.38
N ALA A 318 14.54 20.49 17.01
CA ALA A 318 14.10 20.65 15.63
C ALA A 318 14.74 21.87 14.96
N ALA A 319 14.72 23.04 15.62
CA ALA A 319 15.31 24.25 15.09
C ALA A 319 16.81 24.11 14.83
N GLN A 320 17.54 23.31 15.60
CA GLN A 320 18.99 23.11 15.45
C GLN A 320 19.30 22.36 14.16
N TYR A 321 18.68 21.17 13.92
CA TYR A 321 18.98 20.41 12.71
C TYR A 321 18.26 20.95 11.48
N ARG A 322 17.10 21.64 11.62
CA ARG A 322 16.45 22.35 10.51
C ARG A 322 17.36 23.44 9.96
N LYS A 323 18.00 24.21 10.82
CA LYS A 323 18.92 25.27 10.39
C LYS A 323 20.04 24.73 9.49
N ASP A 324 20.63 23.60 9.84
CA ASP A 324 21.70 23.01 9.05
C ASP A 324 21.17 22.37 7.76
N TRP A 325 20.03 21.70 7.85
CA TRP A 325 19.37 21.08 6.71
C TRP A 325 18.87 22.14 5.72
N ASP A 326 18.19 23.20 6.16
CA ASP A 326 17.67 24.28 5.32
C ASP A 326 18.81 24.95 4.54
N ALA A 327 19.95 25.20 5.19
CA ALA A 327 21.12 25.77 4.53
C ALA A 327 21.69 24.86 3.42
N ARG A 328 21.76 23.55 3.67
CA ARG A 328 22.19 22.54 2.68
C ARG A 328 21.17 22.42 1.55
N PHE A 329 19.87 22.43 1.86
CA PHE A 329 18.79 22.35 0.89
C PHE A 329 18.76 23.58 -0.03
N ASP A 330 18.92 24.78 0.52
CA ASP A 330 19.03 26.01 -0.29
C ASP A 330 20.27 25.99 -1.20
N ALA A 331 21.40 25.49 -0.71
CA ALA A 331 22.60 25.31 -1.52
C ALA A 331 22.37 24.29 -2.65
N TRP A 332 21.72 23.15 -2.35
CA TRP A 332 21.35 22.15 -3.34
C TRP A 332 20.41 22.74 -4.41
N LYS A 333 19.35 23.47 -4.01
CA LYS A 333 18.42 24.14 -4.95
C LYS A 333 19.14 25.12 -5.87
N ALA A 334 20.06 25.91 -5.33
CA ALA A 334 20.84 26.88 -6.10
C ALA A 334 21.79 26.19 -7.11
N ALA A 335 22.37 25.06 -6.73
CA ALA A 335 23.27 24.27 -7.58
C ALA A 335 22.53 23.43 -8.63
N ASN A 336 21.27 23.03 -8.37
CA ASN A 336 20.51 22.07 -9.17
C ASN A 336 19.11 22.63 -9.56
N PRO A 337 19.01 23.67 -10.41
CA PRO A 337 17.72 24.29 -10.73
C PRO A 337 16.74 23.32 -11.43
N GLU A 338 17.23 22.37 -12.23
CA GLU A 338 16.39 21.34 -12.87
C GLU A 338 15.85 20.35 -11.82
N GLY A 339 16.70 19.91 -10.90
CA GLY A 339 16.29 19.06 -9.77
C GLY A 339 15.27 19.77 -8.87
N ALA A 340 15.45 21.07 -8.62
CA ALA A 340 14.50 21.87 -7.85
C ALA A 340 13.12 21.96 -8.55
N ALA A 341 13.11 22.20 -9.86
CA ALA A 341 11.87 22.22 -10.65
C ALA A 341 11.19 20.85 -10.67
N LEU A 342 11.97 19.76 -10.76
CA LEU A 342 11.46 18.41 -10.65
C LEU A 342 10.83 18.16 -9.27
N LEU A 343 11.51 18.52 -8.19
CA LEU A 343 11.00 18.39 -6.83
C LEU A 343 9.68 19.16 -6.64
N ASP A 344 9.60 20.40 -7.14
CA ASP A 344 8.37 21.20 -7.06
C ASP A 344 7.20 20.55 -7.81
N ARG A 345 7.46 19.91 -8.95
CA ARG A 345 6.47 19.14 -9.71
C ARG A 345 6.01 17.88 -8.94
N LEU A 346 6.97 17.10 -8.43
CA LEU A 346 6.71 15.86 -7.68
C LEU A 346 5.95 16.15 -6.38
N SER A 347 6.36 17.17 -5.64
CA SER A 347 5.69 17.60 -4.39
C SER A 347 4.24 18.04 -4.62
N ALA A 348 3.95 18.59 -5.80
CA ALA A 348 2.59 18.94 -6.21
C ALA A 348 1.79 17.75 -6.79
N GLY A 349 2.36 16.55 -6.87
CA GLY A 349 1.74 15.37 -7.46
C GLY A 349 1.44 15.48 -8.97
N ARG A 350 2.04 16.46 -9.66
CA ARG A 350 1.72 16.76 -11.06
C ARG A 350 2.54 15.91 -12.03
N LEU A 351 1.88 15.44 -13.09
CA LEU A 351 2.55 14.87 -14.26
C LEU A 351 3.20 15.99 -15.11
N PRO A 352 4.24 15.69 -15.92
CA PRO A 352 4.80 16.66 -16.85
C PRO A 352 3.75 17.11 -17.87
N GLU A 353 3.82 18.38 -18.29
CA GLU A 353 2.94 18.87 -19.36
C GLU A 353 3.22 18.13 -20.68
N GLY A 354 2.17 17.66 -21.34
CA GLY A 354 2.24 16.96 -22.62
C GLY A 354 2.83 15.54 -22.56
N TRP A 355 2.97 14.95 -21.37
CA TRP A 355 3.52 13.60 -21.20
C TRP A 355 2.73 12.53 -21.97
N GLU A 356 1.43 12.75 -22.16
CA GLU A 356 0.53 11.87 -22.90
C GLU A 356 0.92 11.68 -24.38
N ALA A 357 1.67 12.63 -24.95
CA ALA A 357 2.19 12.52 -26.31
C ALA A 357 3.23 11.39 -26.47
N SER A 358 3.78 10.88 -25.35
CA SER A 358 4.68 9.73 -25.35
C SER A 358 3.95 8.38 -25.41
N LEU A 359 2.63 8.36 -25.20
CA LEU A 359 1.87 7.13 -25.28
C LEU A 359 1.93 6.51 -26.68
N PRO A 360 2.16 5.18 -26.82
CA PRO A 360 2.27 4.55 -28.11
C PRO A 360 0.89 4.46 -28.79
N THR A 361 0.91 4.54 -30.12
CA THR A 361 -0.20 4.11 -30.96
C THR A 361 0.05 2.68 -31.42
N PHE A 362 -1.01 1.92 -31.65
CA PHE A 362 -0.92 0.52 -32.04
C PHE A 362 -1.47 0.31 -33.45
N GLU A 363 -0.86 -0.62 -34.17
CA GLU A 363 -1.25 -0.96 -35.54
C GLU A 363 -2.68 -1.54 -35.57
N GLU A 364 -3.57 -0.88 -36.31
CA GLU A 364 -4.95 -1.32 -36.48
C GLU A 364 -5.02 -2.66 -37.18
N GLY A 365 -5.97 -3.51 -36.77
CA GLY A 365 -6.14 -4.86 -37.30
C GLY A 365 -5.11 -5.87 -36.80
N LYS A 366 -4.06 -5.46 -36.10
CA LYS A 366 -3.05 -6.36 -35.57
C LYS A 366 -3.38 -6.78 -34.15
N ALA A 367 -3.63 -8.06 -33.98
CA ALA A 367 -3.90 -8.62 -32.64
C ALA A 367 -2.69 -8.50 -31.73
N LEU A 368 -2.93 -8.06 -30.48
CA LEU A 368 -1.90 -7.87 -29.46
C LEU A 368 -2.47 -8.19 -28.07
N ALA A 369 -1.72 -8.92 -27.24
CA ALA A 369 -2.08 -9.12 -25.84
C ALA A 369 -2.02 -7.80 -25.07
N THR A 370 -3.01 -7.52 -24.22
CA THR A 370 -3.03 -6.26 -23.48
C THR A 370 -1.86 -6.15 -22.49
N ARG A 371 -1.31 -7.28 -21.96
CA ARG A 371 -0.05 -7.26 -21.21
C ARG A 371 1.14 -6.77 -22.05
N ALA A 372 1.19 -7.12 -23.34
CA ALA A 372 2.27 -6.69 -24.24
C ALA A 372 2.09 -5.20 -24.61
N ALA A 373 0.86 -4.76 -24.82
CA ALA A 373 0.53 -3.36 -25.00
C ALA A 373 0.93 -2.53 -23.76
N SER A 374 0.60 -2.99 -22.56
CA SER A 374 1.00 -2.38 -21.29
C SER A 374 2.52 -2.25 -21.16
N GLY A 375 3.28 -3.27 -21.52
CA GLY A 375 4.74 -3.21 -21.54
C GLY A 375 5.30 -2.17 -22.52
N GLN A 376 4.65 -1.99 -23.68
CA GLN A 376 5.02 -0.94 -24.63
C GLN A 376 4.69 0.45 -24.06
N VAL A 377 3.52 0.63 -23.44
CA VAL A 377 3.15 1.88 -22.75
C VAL A 377 4.17 2.21 -21.67
N LEU A 378 4.46 1.27 -20.76
CA LEU A 378 5.41 1.46 -19.68
C LEU A 378 6.79 1.93 -20.18
N ASN A 379 7.29 1.30 -21.24
CA ASN A 379 8.57 1.66 -21.84
C ASN A 379 8.53 3.01 -22.58
N ALA A 380 7.39 3.40 -23.12
CA ALA A 380 7.23 4.68 -23.82
C ALA A 380 7.15 5.86 -22.84
N ILE A 381 6.49 5.69 -21.68
CA ILE A 381 6.34 6.75 -20.68
C ILE A 381 7.54 6.83 -19.71
N ALA A 382 8.34 5.77 -19.58
CA ALA A 382 9.49 5.75 -18.67
C ALA A 382 10.46 6.94 -18.85
N PRO A 383 10.83 7.39 -20.06
CA PRO A 383 11.74 8.52 -20.23
C PRO A 383 11.17 9.85 -19.73
N VAL A 384 9.84 10.02 -19.73
CA VAL A 384 9.19 11.29 -19.37
C VAL A 384 8.65 11.30 -17.94
N LEU A 385 8.51 10.14 -17.30
CA LEU A 385 8.04 9.98 -15.92
C LEU A 385 9.14 9.33 -15.05
N PRO A 386 10.20 10.06 -14.70
CA PRO A 386 11.33 9.50 -13.93
C PRO A 386 10.94 9.03 -12.52
N GLU A 387 9.84 9.52 -11.98
CA GLU A 387 9.23 9.10 -10.71
C GLU A 387 8.52 7.75 -10.76
N LEU A 388 8.17 7.25 -11.96
CA LEU A 388 7.52 5.95 -12.12
C LEU A 388 8.58 4.84 -12.06
N TRP A 389 8.41 3.89 -11.15
CA TRP A 389 9.32 2.76 -10.96
C TRP A 389 8.60 1.56 -10.34
N GLY A 390 9.16 0.37 -10.50
CA GLY A 390 8.50 -0.83 -10.01
C GLY A 390 9.05 -2.10 -10.63
N GLY A 391 8.27 -3.17 -10.54
CA GLY A 391 8.66 -4.48 -11.06
C GLY A 391 7.62 -5.54 -10.75
N SER A 392 8.06 -6.79 -10.66
CA SER A 392 7.15 -7.93 -10.43
C SER A 392 7.66 -8.87 -9.35
N ALA A 393 6.75 -9.70 -8.84
CA ALA A 393 7.06 -10.85 -7.99
C ALA A 393 7.60 -12.00 -8.84
N ASP A 394 8.84 -11.86 -9.32
CA ASP A 394 9.57 -12.82 -10.18
C ASP A 394 8.94 -13.09 -11.56
N LEU A 395 8.02 -12.25 -12.01
CA LEU A 395 7.24 -12.45 -13.23
C LEU A 395 7.42 -11.33 -14.29
N ALA A 396 8.49 -10.52 -14.18
CA ALA A 396 8.68 -9.32 -15.01
C ALA A 396 8.61 -9.61 -16.52
N GLY A 397 9.17 -10.72 -16.98
CA GLY A 397 9.10 -11.14 -18.37
C GLY A 397 7.68 -11.51 -18.83
N SER A 398 6.92 -12.22 -17.98
CA SER A 398 5.55 -12.63 -18.27
C SER A 398 4.55 -11.47 -18.15
N ASN A 399 4.76 -10.58 -17.18
CA ASN A 399 3.90 -9.42 -16.97
C ASN A 399 4.26 -8.24 -17.88
N ASN A 400 5.41 -8.27 -18.56
CA ASN A 400 5.96 -7.17 -19.35
C ASN A 400 6.15 -5.88 -18.52
N THR A 401 6.65 -6.00 -17.30
CA THR A 401 6.81 -4.89 -16.34
C THR A 401 8.23 -4.35 -16.26
N PHE A 402 9.16 -4.83 -17.08
CA PHE A 402 10.54 -4.39 -17.09
C PHE A 402 10.72 -3.14 -17.96
N MET A 403 11.30 -2.08 -17.39
CA MET A 403 11.70 -0.86 -18.12
C MET A 403 13.06 -1.09 -18.77
N LYS A 404 13.07 -1.22 -20.10
CA LYS A 404 14.27 -1.49 -20.88
C LYS A 404 15.23 -0.31 -20.84
N GLY A 405 16.51 -0.63 -20.65
CA GLY A 405 17.57 0.39 -20.56
C GLY A 405 17.73 1.03 -19.19
N GLU A 406 16.80 0.81 -18.28
CA GLU A 406 16.90 1.29 -16.90
C GLU A 406 17.61 0.25 -16.01
N PRO A 407 18.48 0.68 -15.08
CA PRO A 407 19.13 -0.24 -14.16
C PRO A 407 18.15 -0.84 -13.16
N SER A 408 18.50 -2.01 -12.64
CA SER A 408 17.80 -2.63 -11.51
C SER A 408 18.14 -1.92 -10.21
N PHE A 409 17.14 -1.72 -9.35
CA PHE A 409 17.33 -1.26 -7.97
C PHE A 409 17.97 -2.41 -7.16
N LEU A 410 19.29 -2.43 -7.16
CA LEU A 410 20.10 -3.53 -6.63
C LEU A 410 21.50 -3.01 -6.38
N PRO A 411 22.18 -3.39 -5.27
CA PRO A 411 23.60 -3.07 -5.08
C PRO A 411 24.44 -3.46 -6.29
N ALA A 412 25.34 -2.58 -6.72
CA ALA A 412 26.10 -2.75 -7.97
C ALA A 412 26.89 -4.07 -8.04
N HIS A 413 27.41 -4.56 -6.90
CA HIS A 413 28.15 -5.82 -6.80
C HIS A 413 27.28 -7.08 -6.98
N ARG A 414 25.93 -6.94 -6.94
CA ARG A 414 24.96 -8.01 -7.22
C ARG A 414 24.51 -8.03 -8.68
N SER A 415 25.11 -7.21 -9.55
CA SER A 415 24.83 -7.25 -10.98
C SER A 415 25.06 -8.64 -11.57
N SER A 416 24.24 -8.99 -12.56
CA SER A 416 24.38 -10.23 -13.32
C SER A 416 24.54 -9.91 -14.82
N SER A 417 24.74 -10.94 -15.64
CA SER A 417 24.74 -10.77 -17.10
C SER A 417 23.39 -10.30 -17.67
N ALA A 418 22.31 -10.55 -16.95
CA ALA A 418 20.95 -10.17 -17.36
C ALA A 418 20.52 -8.79 -16.84
N PHE A 419 21.03 -8.38 -15.65
CA PHE A 419 20.56 -7.18 -14.96
C PHE A 419 21.75 -6.38 -14.40
N SER A 420 21.83 -5.12 -14.81
CA SER A 420 22.79 -4.16 -14.25
C SER A 420 22.21 -3.56 -12.96
N GLY A 421 22.87 -3.76 -11.84
CA GLY A 421 22.50 -3.21 -10.54
C GLY A 421 22.98 -1.76 -10.39
N ASN A 422 22.12 -0.95 -9.83
CA ASN A 422 22.40 0.40 -9.36
C ASN A 422 21.48 0.65 -8.16
N GLU A 423 22.02 1.13 -7.06
CA GLU A 423 21.28 1.39 -5.82
C GLU A 423 20.16 2.42 -5.97
N PHE A 424 20.18 3.21 -7.04
CA PHE A 424 19.13 4.17 -7.43
C PHE A 424 18.28 3.69 -8.60
N GLY A 425 18.38 2.41 -8.99
CA GLY A 425 17.72 1.83 -10.15
C GLY A 425 16.20 1.94 -10.13
N ARG A 426 15.54 1.59 -11.25
CA ARG A 426 14.09 1.71 -11.44
C ARG A 426 13.36 0.38 -11.52
N ASN A 427 14.05 -0.68 -11.93
CA ASN A 427 13.45 -2.00 -12.01
C ASN A 427 13.59 -2.73 -10.68
N LEU A 428 12.48 -3.05 -10.03
CA LEU A 428 12.43 -3.76 -8.77
C LEU A 428 12.29 -5.26 -8.98
N HIS A 429 13.09 -6.03 -8.27
CA HIS A 429 13.00 -7.49 -8.24
C HIS A 429 12.53 -7.94 -6.86
N PHE A 430 11.22 -8.13 -6.71
CA PHE A 430 10.65 -8.51 -5.41
C PHE A 430 10.87 -10.01 -5.10
N GLY A 431 11.16 -10.84 -6.13
CA GLY A 431 11.13 -12.30 -5.99
C GLY A 431 9.70 -12.80 -5.81
N VAL A 432 9.52 -14.07 -5.50
CA VAL A 432 8.19 -14.67 -5.25
C VAL A 432 7.70 -14.26 -3.86
N ARG A 433 7.22 -12.99 -3.74
CA ARG A 433 6.84 -12.32 -2.50
C ARG A 433 5.74 -11.30 -2.76
N GLU A 434 4.54 -11.74 -3.11
CA GLU A 434 3.45 -10.86 -3.50
C GLU A 434 3.00 -9.94 -2.35
N PHE A 435 2.88 -10.48 -1.13
CA PHE A 435 2.45 -9.68 0.02
C PHE A 435 3.54 -8.67 0.42
N GLY A 436 4.79 -9.08 0.49
CA GLY A 436 5.93 -8.20 0.75
C GLY A 436 6.05 -7.10 -0.32
N MET A 437 5.85 -7.44 -1.61
CA MET A 437 5.77 -6.48 -2.70
C MET A 437 4.65 -5.46 -2.46
N GLY A 438 3.42 -5.91 -2.24
CA GLY A 438 2.28 -5.01 -2.06
C GLY A 438 2.44 -4.06 -0.87
N ALA A 439 2.95 -4.54 0.26
CA ALA A 439 3.19 -3.73 1.44
C ALA A 439 4.36 -2.74 1.24
N ALA A 440 5.43 -3.14 0.55
CA ALA A 440 6.53 -2.24 0.18
C ALA A 440 6.05 -1.12 -0.77
N LEU A 441 5.21 -1.44 -1.77
CA LEU A 441 4.62 -0.44 -2.66
C LEU A 441 3.79 0.59 -1.88
N ASN A 442 3.05 0.16 -0.84
CA ASN A 442 2.33 1.07 0.04
C ASN A 442 3.29 2.03 0.76
N GLY A 443 4.41 1.52 1.27
CA GLY A 443 5.45 2.34 1.90
C GLY A 443 6.06 3.36 0.93
N ILE A 444 6.38 2.94 -0.29
CA ILE A 444 6.89 3.82 -1.35
C ILE A 444 5.89 4.96 -1.64
N ALA A 445 4.62 4.61 -1.83
CA ALA A 445 3.58 5.58 -2.15
C ALA A 445 3.29 6.54 -0.98
N ALA A 446 3.32 6.05 0.27
CA ALA A 446 3.07 6.85 1.47
C ALA A 446 4.22 7.83 1.77
N ASP A 447 5.48 7.44 1.52
CA ASP A 447 6.64 8.34 1.65
C ASP A 447 6.60 9.47 0.61
N GLY A 448 6.03 9.20 -0.59
CA GLY A 448 5.73 10.20 -1.61
C GLY A 448 6.86 10.47 -2.60
N LEU A 449 6.68 11.48 -3.45
CA LEU A 449 7.57 11.92 -4.53
C LEU A 449 7.78 10.92 -5.67
N THR A 450 7.50 9.64 -5.48
CA THR A 450 7.59 8.63 -6.54
C THR A 450 6.26 7.88 -6.71
N ARG A 451 6.10 7.20 -7.86
CA ARG A 451 4.90 6.45 -8.22
C ARG A 451 5.26 4.99 -8.43
N PRO A 452 4.88 4.11 -7.49
CA PRO A 452 5.21 2.71 -7.60
C PRO A 452 4.21 1.92 -8.44
N TYR A 453 4.71 0.88 -9.14
CA TYR A 453 3.88 -0.17 -9.68
C TYR A 453 4.41 -1.56 -9.31
N GLY A 454 3.51 -2.55 -9.22
CA GLY A 454 3.88 -3.93 -8.93
C GLY A 454 3.07 -4.93 -9.72
N GLY A 455 3.75 -5.92 -10.28
CA GLY A 455 3.15 -6.93 -11.16
C GLY A 455 3.18 -8.35 -10.61
N THR A 456 2.10 -9.08 -10.88
CA THR A 456 2.01 -10.53 -10.69
C THR A 456 0.92 -11.09 -11.61
N PHE A 457 0.71 -12.41 -11.64
CA PHE A 457 -0.49 -12.97 -12.24
C PHE A 457 -1.72 -12.64 -11.42
N PHE A 458 -2.85 -12.42 -12.08
CA PHE A 458 -4.05 -11.95 -11.40
C PHE A 458 -4.52 -12.91 -10.31
N VAL A 459 -4.42 -14.23 -10.52
CA VAL A 459 -4.76 -15.23 -9.50
C VAL A 459 -3.88 -15.10 -8.24
N PHE A 460 -2.61 -14.73 -8.39
CA PHE A 460 -1.69 -14.58 -7.25
C PHE A 460 -1.83 -13.25 -6.51
N SER A 461 -2.65 -12.34 -7.02
CA SER A 461 -3.03 -11.14 -6.27
C SER A 461 -3.67 -11.45 -4.93
N ASP A 462 -4.28 -12.64 -4.75
CA ASP A 462 -4.84 -13.09 -3.49
C ASP A 462 -3.80 -13.15 -2.36
N PHE A 463 -2.54 -13.48 -2.67
CA PHE A 463 -1.46 -13.44 -1.68
C PHE A 463 -1.17 -12.02 -1.16
N MET A 464 -1.48 -10.98 -1.92
CA MET A 464 -1.24 -9.59 -1.54
C MET A 464 -2.50 -8.82 -1.14
N ARG A 465 -3.66 -9.47 -1.05
CA ARG A 465 -4.97 -8.85 -0.84
C ARG A 465 -4.99 -7.89 0.37
N GLY A 466 -4.33 -8.25 1.48
CA GLY A 466 -4.22 -7.39 2.66
C GLY A 466 -3.54 -6.05 2.37
N ALA A 467 -2.45 -6.06 1.61
CA ALA A 467 -1.74 -4.84 1.20
C ALA A 467 -2.57 -3.99 0.24
N VAL A 468 -3.24 -4.61 -0.74
CA VAL A 468 -4.13 -3.90 -1.69
C VAL A 468 -5.27 -3.20 -0.96
N ARG A 469 -5.89 -3.89 0.01
CA ARG A 469 -6.94 -3.30 0.85
C ARG A 469 -6.43 -2.09 1.66
N LEU A 470 -5.20 -2.16 2.18
CA LEU A 470 -4.59 -1.04 2.89
C LEU A 470 -4.26 0.13 1.96
N ALA A 471 -3.78 -0.12 0.73
CA ALA A 471 -3.61 0.93 -0.27
C ALA A 471 -4.92 1.67 -0.55
N ALA A 472 -6.01 0.92 -0.75
CA ALA A 472 -7.34 1.48 -0.98
C ALA A 472 -7.90 2.24 0.23
N LEU A 473 -7.64 1.76 1.46
CA LEU A 473 -8.03 2.44 2.69
C LEU A 473 -7.28 3.78 2.88
N MET A 474 -6.01 3.82 2.50
CA MET A 474 -5.15 5.01 2.60
C MET A 474 -5.20 5.90 1.37
N ASP A 475 -5.91 5.49 0.32
CA ASP A 475 -5.97 6.18 -0.98
C ASP A 475 -4.58 6.43 -1.60
N LEU A 476 -3.71 5.43 -1.55
CA LEU A 476 -2.34 5.52 -2.05
C LEU A 476 -2.27 5.25 -3.56
N PRO A 477 -1.55 6.07 -4.35
CA PRO A 477 -1.47 5.93 -5.80
C PRO A 477 -0.55 4.78 -6.24
N VAL A 478 -0.89 3.56 -5.84
CA VAL A 478 -0.20 2.33 -6.25
C VAL A 478 -0.86 1.76 -7.50
N THR A 479 -0.06 1.43 -8.52
CA THR A 479 -0.56 0.75 -9.73
C THR A 479 -0.22 -0.73 -9.67
N TYR A 480 -1.23 -1.58 -9.61
CA TYR A 480 -1.06 -3.03 -9.71
C TYR A 480 -1.21 -3.48 -11.16
N VAL A 481 -0.20 -4.17 -11.69
CA VAL A 481 -0.18 -4.69 -13.07
C VAL A 481 -0.42 -6.19 -13.01
N TRP A 482 -1.69 -6.60 -13.09
CA TRP A 482 -2.07 -8.01 -12.99
C TRP A 482 -2.38 -8.58 -14.35
N THR A 483 -1.64 -9.60 -14.74
CA THR A 483 -1.79 -10.26 -16.04
C THR A 483 -2.39 -11.65 -15.91
N HIS A 484 -2.70 -12.30 -17.03
CA HIS A 484 -3.33 -13.62 -17.03
C HIS A 484 -4.75 -13.54 -16.41
N ASP A 485 -5.59 -12.73 -17.07
CA ASP A 485 -6.84 -12.14 -16.56
C ASP A 485 -8.02 -13.11 -16.45
N SER A 486 -7.98 -14.27 -17.12
CA SER A 486 -9.16 -15.16 -17.27
C SER A 486 -8.78 -16.59 -17.63
N ILE A 487 -9.75 -17.41 -17.97
CA ILE A 487 -9.55 -18.76 -18.56
C ILE A 487 -8.72 -18.75 -19.85
N GLY A 488 -8.55 -17.58 -20.49
CA GLY A 488 -7.63 -17.37 -21.61
C GLY A 488 -6.16 -17.66 -21.31
N VAL A 489 -5.81 -17.86 -20.03
CA VAL A 489 -4.51 -18.43 -19.59
C VAL A 489 -4.27 -19.79 -20.25
N GLY A 490 -5.30 -20.62 -20.35
CA GLY A 490 -5.24 -21.89 -21.07
C GLY A 490 -4.68 -23.04 -20.24
N GLU A 491 -3.62 -23.66 -20.75
CA GLU A 491 -3.12 -24.98 -20.32
C GLU A 491 -2.59 -25.01 -18.88
N ASP A 492 -2.21 -23.87 -18.29
CA ASP A 492 -1.79 -23.78 -16.87
C ASP A 492 -2.93 -24.18 -15.90
N GLY A 493 -4.18 -24.09 -16.36
CA GLY A 493 -5.34 -24.64 -15.68
C GLY A 493 -5.84 -23.84 -14.48
N PRO A 494 -6.70 -24.45 -13.64
CA PRO A 494 -7.50 -23.75 -12.62
C PRO A 494 -6.69 -22.98 -11.59
N THR A 495 -5.47 -23.42 -11.27
CA THR A 495 -4.60 -22.74 -10.29
C THR A 495 -4.07 -21.39 -10.79
N HIS A 496 -4.20 -21.11 -12.11
CA HIS A 496 -3.71 -19.91 -12.77
C HIS A 496 -4.83 -19.11 -13.45
N GLN A 497 -6.06 -19.63 -13.47
CA GLN A 497 -7.23 -19.06 -14.13
C GLN A 497 -8.13 -18.37 -13.09
N PRO A 498 -8.12 -17.02 -13.01
CA PRO A 498 -9.00 -16.29 -12.10
C PRO A 498 -10.46 -16.38 -12.55
N ILE A 499 -11.38 -16.62 -11.63
CA ILE A 499 -12.83 -16.66 -11.84
C ILE A 499 -13.52 -15.61 -10.97
N GLU A 500 -13.35 -15.70 -9.65
CA GLU A 500 -13.97 -14.82 -8.66
C GLU A 500 -13.22 -13.49 -8.45
N HIS A 501 -12.01 -13.38 -8.92
CA HIS A 501 -11.09 -12.28 -8.63
C HIS A 501 -11.64 -10.91 -9.04
N LEU A 502 -12.21 -10.77 -10.25
CA LEU A 502 -12.82 -9.51 -10.71
C LEU A 502 -13.92 -9.05 -9.74
N ALA A 503 -14.85 -9.96 -9.39
CA ALA A 503 -15.92 -9.66 -8.45
C ALA A 503 -15.39 -9.26 -7.07
N SER A 504 -14.42 -10.02 -6.59
CA SER A 504 -13.79 -9.89 -5.28
C SER A 504 -13.03 -8.57 -5.13
N TYR A 505 -12.26 -8.14 -6.16
CA TYR A 505 -11.51 -6.88 -6.11
C TYR A 505 -12.37 -5.66 -6.38
N ARG A 506 -13.38 -5.73 -7.26
CA ARG A 506 -14.40 -4.68 -7.43
C ARG A 506 -15.24 -4.41 -6.17
N ALA A 507 -15.20 -5.33 -5.18
CA ALA A 507 -15.85 -5.12 -3.88
C ALA A 507 -14.99 -4.32 -2.88
N ILE A 508 -13.73 -4.01 -3.18
CA ILE A 508 -12.86 -3.20 -2.31
C ILE A 508 -13.15 -1.71 -2.60
N PRO A 509 -13.66 -0.95 -1.62
CA PRO A 509 -13.88 0.49 -1.80
C PRO A 509 -12.59 1.22 -2.19
N ASN A 510 -12.69 2.23 -3.04
CA ASN A 510 -11.59 3.09 -3.50
C ASN A 510 -10.50 2.37 -4.33
N LEU A 511 -10.72 1.14 -4.77
CA LEU A 511 -9.81 0.45 -5.69
C LEU A 511 -10.41 0.45 -7.10
N ALA A 512 -9.79 1.13 -8.04
CA ALA A 512 -10.17 1.04 -9.44
C ALA A 512 -9.69 -0.28 -10.06
N VAL A 513 -10.63 -1.11 -10.54
CA VAL A 513 -10.31 -2.38 -11.25
C VAL A 513 -10.56 -2.16 -12.74
N VAL A 514 -9.46 -2.00 -13.50
CA VAL A 514 -9.48 -1.56 -14.91
C VAL A 514 -9.10 -2.72 -15.82
N ARG A 515 -10.01 -3.18 -16.66
CA ARG A 515 -9.80 -4.31 -17.58
C ARG A 515 -9.99 -3.87 -19.04
N PRO A 516 -8.91 -3.43 -19.73
CA PRO A 516 -9.00 -2.91 -21.09
C PRO A 516 -9.27 -4.01 -22.13
N ALA A 517 -10.03 -3.66 -23.17
CA ALA A 517 -10.47 -4.57 -24.22
C ALA A 517 -9.41 -4.87 -25.29
N ASP A 518 -8.50 -3.93 -25.53
CA ASP A 518 -7.48 -4.00 -26.59
C ASP A 518 -6.26 -3.11 -26.27
N ALA A 519 -5.35 -3.01 -27.23
CA ALA A 519 -4.13 -2.23 -27.08
C ALA A 519 -4.41 -0.72 -26.95
N ALA A 520 -5.40 -0.17 -27.65
CA ALA A 520 -5.76 1.23 -27.59
C ALA A 520 -6.37 1.57 -26.21
N GLU A 521 -7.28 0.75 -25.70
CA GLU A 521 -7.81 0.89 -24.35
C GLU A 521 -6.74 0.70 -23.28
N THR A 522 -5.72 -0.15 -23.51
CA THR A 522 -4.60 -0.33 -22.56
C THR A 522 -3.81 0.98 -22.39
N ALA A 523 -3.50 1.69 -23.48
CA ALA A 523 -2.83 2.99 -23.39
C ALA A 523 -3.69 4.05 -22.69
N ALA A 524 -4.98 4.12 -23.04
CA ALA A 524 -5.92 5.02 -22.41
C ALA A 524 -6.15 4.70 -20.91
N SER A 525 -6.11 3.42 -20.53
CA SER A 525 -6.19 2.98 -19.12
C SER A 525 -4.99 3.45 -18.30
N TRP A 526 -3.77 3.29 -18.82
CA TRP A 526 -2.57 3.82 -18.17
C TRP A 526 -2.65 5.34 -17.98
N LYS A 527 -3.12 6.05 -19.02
CA LYS A 527 -3.34 7.51 -18.93
C LYS A 527 -4.30 7.85 -17.79
N ALA A 528 -5.48 7.26 -17.78
CA ALA A 528 -6.50 7.51 -16.76
C ALA A 528 -6.02 7.18 -15.33
N ILE A 529 -5.32 6.05 -15.14
CA ILE A 529 -4.76 5.63 -13.85
C ILE A 529 -3.75 6.67 -13.32
N LEU A 530 -2.82 7.11 -14.17
CA LEU A 530 -1.78 8.05 -13.76
C LEU A 530 -2.36 9.45 -13.46
N GLU A 531 -3.36 9.89 -14.22
CA GLU A 531 -4.02 11.19 -14.03
C GLU A 531 -4.90 11.24 -12.79
N GLN A 532 -5.61 10.16 -12.46
CA GLN A 532 -6.48 10.09 -11.29
C GLN A 532 -5.70 9.96 -9.98
N SER A 533 -4.53 9.33 -10.00
CA SER A 533 -3.63 9.24 -8.84
C SER A 533 -4.25 8.58 -7.60
N HIS A 534 -5.10 7.56 -7.81
CA HIS A 534 -5.70 6.69 -6.81
C HIS A 534 -5.19 5.25 -6.98
N PRO A 535 -5.39 4.35 -5.99
CA PRO A 535 -5.00 2.96 -6.16
C PRO A 535 -5.78 2.28 -7.29
N ALA A 536 -5.07 1.65 -8.20
CA ALA A 536 -5.67 1.02 -9.37
C ALA A 536 -4.99 -0.31 -9.72
N ALA A 537 -5.81 -1.27 -10.15
CA ALA A 537 -5.36 -2.54 -10.73
C ALA A 537 -5.71 -2.56 -12.22
N ILE A 538 -4.70 -2.68 -13.08
CA ILE A 538 -4.89 -2.92 -14.51
C ILE A 538 -4.80 -4.42 -14.79
N ILE A 539 -5.90 -4.98 -15.31
CA ILE A 539 -6.09 -6.43 -15.50
C ILE A 539 -5.91 -6.77 -16.97
N LEU A 540 -4.91 -7.59 -17.29
CA LEU A 540 -4.38 -7.72 -18.64
C LEU A 540 -4.39 -9.16 -19.14
N SER A 541 -4.77 -9.34 -20.41
CA SER A 541 -4.81 -10.65 -21.08
C SER A 541 -3.43 -11.24 -21.32
N ARG A 542 -3.33 -12.58 -21.25
CA ARG A 542 -2.19 -13.35 -21.77
C ARG A 542 -2.26 -13.53 -23.27
N GLN A 543 -3.44 -13.86 -23.78
CA GLN A 543 -3.72 -14.09 -25.19
C GLN A 543 -3.79 -12.77 -25.97
N ASN A 544 -3.52 -12.84 -27.27
CA ASN A 544 -3.70 -11.71 -28.16
C ASN A 544 -5.18 -11.40 -28.35
N LEU A 545 -5.52 -10.12 -28.34
CA LEU A 545 -6.87 -9.62 -28.58
C LEU A 545 -6.88 -8.82 -29.88
N PRO A 546 -8.02 -8.78 -30.60
CA PRO A 546 -8.19 -7.91 -31.77
C PRO A 546 -7.92 -6.44 -31.39
N ASN A 547 -7.32 -5.68 -32.27
CA ASN A 547 -7.13 -4.23 -32.13
C ASN A 547 -7.85 -3.54 -33.31
N PRO A 548 -9.16 -3.32 -33.21
CA PRO A 548 -9.95 -2.78 -34.35
C PRO A 548 -9.64 -1.30 -34.59
N ALA A 549 -9.84 -0.86 -35.85
CA ALA A 549 -9.85 0.56 -36.17
C ALA A 549 -10.98 1.28 -35.42
N ARG A 550 -10.71 2.46 -34.93
CA ARG A 550 -11.64 3.27 -34.14
C ARG A 550 -11.75 4.68 -34.71
N GLY A 551 -12.86 5.36 -34.45
CA GLY A 551 -13.10 6.74 -34.84
C GLY A 551 -13.95 6.89 -36.10
N GLU A 552 -13.87 8.03 -36.75
CA GLU A 552 -14.76 8.41 -37.85
C GLU A 552 -14.76 7.37 -39.00
N GLY A 553 -15.95 6.94 -39.41
CA GLY A 553 -16.14 5.98 -40.51
C GLY A 553 -15.92 4.52 -40.15
N THR A 554 -15.49 4.18 -38.93
CA THR A 554 -15.24 2.77 -38.54
C THR A 554 -16.45 2.11 -37.85
N GLY A 555 -17.41 2.88 -37.40
CA GLY A 555 -18.54 2.40 -36.58
C GLY A 555 -18.20 2.11 -35.11
N LEU A 556 -16.94 2.31 -34.70
CA LEU A 556 -16.47 2.18 -33.32
C LEU A 556 -15.96 3.53 -32.78
N ALA A 557 -16.35 3.86 -31.56
CA ALA A 557 -15.89 5.07 -30.88
C ALA A 557 -14.39 5.02 -30.55
N THR A 558 -13.78 6.20 -30.40
CA THR A 558 -12.43 6.34 -29.85
C THR A 558 -12.40 5.98 -28.35
N THR A 559 -11.21 6.00 -27.75
CA THR A 559 -11.03 5.73 -26.31
C THR A 559 -11.14 6.97 -25.43
N GLU A 560 -11.61 8.13 -25.95
CA GLU A 560 -11.65 9.40 -25.23
C GLU A 560 -12.46 9.35 -23.93
N ASP A 561 -13.58 8.63 -23.94
CA ASP A 561 -14.46 8.48 -22.77
C ASP A 561 -14.07 7.31 -21.84
N LEU A 562 -12.94 6.61 -22.09
CA LEU A 562 -12.52 5.45 -21.29
C LEU A 562 -12.39 5.80 -19.78
N ALA A 563 -11.84 6.97 -19.46
CA ALA A 563 -11.66 7.42 -18.08
C ALA A 563 -12.99 7.61 -17.32
N ARG A 564 -14.13 7.58 -18.03
CA ARG A 564 -15.48 7.59 -17.44
C ARG A 564 -15.96 6.20 -17.02
N GLY A 565 -15.17 5.16 -17.30
CA GLY A 565 -15.36 3.79 -16.80
C GLY A 565 -16.25 2.87 -17.63
N ALA A 566 -17.21 3.43 -18.36
CA ALA A 566 -17.98 2.75 -19.39
C ALA A 566 -18.34 3.76 -20.47
N TYR A 567 -18.33 3.33 -21.73
CA TYR A 567 -18.69 4.19 -22.85
C TYR A 567 -19.33 3.39 -24.00
N ILE A 568 -20.06 4.08 -24.85
CA ILE A 568 -20.67 3.47 -26.03
C ILE A 568 -19.57 3.23 -27.06
N LEU A 569 -19.17 1.95 -27.23
CA LEU A 569 -18.17 1.56 -28.20
C LEU A 569 -18.79 1.46 -29.61
N ALA A 570 -19.98 0.84 -29.72
CA ALA A 570 -20.70 0.74 -30.98
C ALA A 570 -22.18 1.03 -30.73
N ASP A 571 -22.72 2.00 -31.43
CA ASP A 571 -24.11 2.38 -31.32
C ASP A 571 -24.98 1.90 -32.50
N THR A 572 -26.26 2.17 -32.42
CA THR A 572 -27.24 1.91 -33.46
C THR A 572 -28.07 3.17 -33.74
N GLU A 573 -28.73 3.25 -34.87
CA GLU A 573 -29.69 4.33 -35.13
C GLU A 573 -30.90 4.19 -34.22
N GLY A 574 -31.24 5.24 -33.50
CA GLY A 574 -32.39 5.28 -32.59
C GLY A 574 -32.14 4.54 -31.26
N THR A 575 -33.26 4.06 -30.66
CA THR A 575 -33.21 3.33 -29.40
C THR A 575 -32.82 1.87 -29.65
N PRO A 576 -31.75 1.34 -28.99
CA PRO A 576 -31.38 -0.06 -29.17
C PRO A 576 -32.46 -1.01 -28.60
N ASP A 577 -32.64 -2.16 -29.24
CA ASP A 577 -33.46 -3.27 -28.72
C ASP A 577 -32.83 -3.94 -27.52
N VAL A 578 -31.45 -3.98 -27.49
CA VAL A 578 -30.66 -4.58 -26.41
C VAL A 578 -29.33 -3.85 -26.25
N ILE A 579 -28.80 -3.84 -25.02
CA ILE A 579 -27.46 -3.33 -24.70
C ILE A 579 -26.59 -4.50 -24.28
N LEU A 580 -25.44 -4.67 -24.96
CA LEU A 580 -24.41 -5.65 -24.64
C LEU A 580 -23.29 -4.94 -23.87
N MET A 581 -22.92 -5.42 -22.68
CA MET A 581 -21.90 -4.84 -21.82
C MET A 581 -20.76 -5.83 -21.61
N ALA A 582 -19.53 -5.41 -21.83
CA ALA A 582 -18.37 -6.28 -21.65
C ALA A 582 -17.14 -5.51 -21.14
N SER A 583 -16.22 -6.21 -20.51
CA SER A 583 -14.87 -5.73 -20.19
C SER A 583 -13.81 -6.67 -20.77
N GLY A 584 -12.59 -6.18 -20.98
CA GLY A 584 -11.48 -7.01 -21.42
C GLY A 584 -11.73 -7.76 -22.74
N SER A 585 -11.26 -9.00 -22.82
CA SER A 585 -11.34 -9.83 -24.03
C SER A 585 -12.77 -10.04 -24.54
N GLU A 586 -13.78 -9.98 -23.67
CA GLU A 586 -15.17 -10.25 -24.03
C GLU A 586 -15.86 -9.10 -24.79
N VAL A 587 -15.20 -7.93 -24.88
CA VAL A 587 -15.69 -6.83 -25.72
C VAL A 587 -15.71 -7.24 -27.20
N SER A 588 -14.72 -8.01 -27.68
CA SER A 588 -14.72 -8.56 -29.04
C SER A 588 -15.86 -9.53 -29.26
N VAL A 589 -16.18 -10.37 -28.29
CA VAL A 589 -17.33 -11.30 -28.32
C VAL A 589 -18.67 -10.54 -28.40
N ALA A 590 -18.80 -9.43 -27.65
CA ALA A 590 -19.98 -8.58 -27.72
C ALA A 590 -20.14 -7.89 -29.09
N LEU A 591 -19.04 -7.50 -29.74
CA LEU A 591 -19.06 -6.95 -31.10
C LEU A 591 -19.49 -8.00 -32.13
N GLU A 592 -18.96 -9.22 -32.05
CA GLU A 592 -19.37 -10.34 -32.90
C GLU A 592 -20.87 -10.69 -32.73
N ALA A 593 -21.35 -10.71 -31.49
CA ALA A 593 -22.76 -10.93 -31.20
C ALA A 593 -23.66 -9.80 -31.74
N ARG A 594 -23.19 -8.54 -31.70
CA ARG A 594 -23.88 -7.40 -32.32
C ARG A 594 -24.05 -7.60 -33.84
N GLU A 595 -23.03 -8.09 -34.53
CA GLU A 595 -23.11 -8.38 -35.96
C GLU A 595 -24.13 -9.50 -36.23
N ALA A 596 -24.13 -10.57 -35.45
CA ALA A 596 -25.10 -11.66 -35.57
C ALA A 596 -26.55 -11.16 -35.31
N LEU A 597 -26.77 -10.34 -34.31
CA LEU A 597 -28.07 -9.72 -33.99
C LEU A 597 -28.54 -8.80 -35.14
N ALA A 598 -27.64 -7.99 -35.70
CA ALA A 598 -27.95 -7.10 -36.83
C ALA A 598 -28.38 -7.86 -38.07
N ALA A 599 -27.77 -9.04 -38.38
CA ALA A 599 -28.18 -9.90 -39.46
C ALA A 599 -29.61 -10.46 -39.32
N GLU A 600 -30.13 -10.48 -38.07
CA GLU A 600 -31.50 -10.86 -37.75
C GLU A 600 -32.45 -9.64 -37.56
N GLY A 601 -31.95 -8.42 -37.81
CA GLY A 601 -32.71 -7.18 -37.70
C GLY A 601 -32.89 -6.67 -36.29
N VAL A 602 -32.06 -7.11 -35.33
CA VAL A 602 -32.06 -6.65 -33.93
C VAL A 602 -31.01 -5.54 -33.75
N ALA A 603 -31.44 -4.38 -33.27
CA ALA A 603 -30.56 -3.24 -33.03
C ALA A 603 -29.85 -3.36 -31.66
N ALA A 604 -28.56 -3.61 -31.67
CA ALA A 604 -27.77 -3.79 -30.45
C ALA A 604 -26.72 -2.68 -30.27
N ARG A 605 -26.69 -2.08 -29.07
CA ARG A 605 -25.61 -1.20 -28.61
C ARG A 605 -24.57 -2.02 -27.86
N VAL A 606 -23.27 -1.76 -28.10
CA VAL A 606 -22.17 -2.37 -27.34
C VAL A 606 -21.52 -1.31 -26.46
N LEU A 607 -21.40 -1.61 -25.17
CA LEU A 607 -20.61 -0.83 -24.22
C LEU A 607 -19.30 -1.55 -23.93
N SER A 608 -18.18 -0.82 -24.06
CA SER A 608 -16.95 -1.21 -23.35
C SER A 608 -17.02 -0.66 -21.92
N VAL A 609 -16.76 -1.54 -20.94
CA VAL A 609 -16.86 -1.23 -19.50
C VAL A 609 -15.54 -1.56 -18.84
N PRO A 610 -14.46 -0.80 -19.10
CA PRO A 610 -13.15 -1.06 -18.53
C PRO A 610 -13.13 -0.93 -16.99
N CYS A 611 -13.94 -0.06 -16.38
CA CYS A 611 -13.93 0.14 -14.93
C CYS A 611 -15.32 0.51 -14.38
N LEU A 612 -15.95 -0.42 -13.67
CA LEU A 612 -17.29 -0.20 -13.09
C LEU A 612 -17.32 0.92 -12.05
N ASP A 613 -16.25 1.06 -11.25
CA ASP A 613 -16.17 2.09 -10.19
C ASP A 613 -16.15 3.50 -10.79
N TRP A 614 -15.37 3.71 -11.85
CA TRP A 614 -15.35 5.00 -12.54
C TRP A 614 -16.69 5.33 -13.20
N PHE A 615 -17.38 4.32 -13.74
CA PHE A 615 -18.72 4.52 -14.31
C PHE A 615 -19.76 4.84 -13.22
N GLU A 616 -19.71 4.17 -12.09
CA GLU A 616 -20.59 4.46 -10.97
C GLU A 616 -20.43 5.89 -10.44
N ALA A 617 -19.21 6.40 -10.44
CA ALA A 617 -18.88 7.76 -10.01
C ALA A 617 -19.35 8.86 -10.96
N GLN A 618 -19.79 8.53 -12.20
CA GLN A 618 -20.31 9.51 -13.15
C GLN A 618 -21.64 10.09 -12.69
N ASP A 619 -21.96 11.30 -13.18
CA ASP A 619 -23.26 11.88 -13.00
C ASP A 619 -24.39 11.03 -13.64
N ARG A 620 -25.61 11.28 -13.24
CA ARG A 620 -26.77 10.52 -13.70
C ARG A 620 -27.02 10.74 -15.20
N GLU A 621 -26.78 11.93 -15.70
CA GLU A 621 -27.00 12.28 -17.12
C GLU A 621 -26.12 11.42 -18.03
N TYR A 622 -24.83 11.31 -17.71
CA TYR A 622 -23.93 10.45 -18.46
C TYR A 622 -24.31 8.97 -18.36
N ARG A 623 -24.58 8.49 -17.14
CA ARG A 623 -24.96 7.09 -16.94
C ARG A 623 -26.23 6.73 -17.69
N ASP A 624 -27.24 7.60 -17.68
CA ASP A 624 -28.50 7.40 -18.38
C ASP A 624 -28.33 7.52 -19.92
N ALA A 625 -27.37 8.29 -20.41
CA ALA A 625 -27.03 8.36 -21.84
C ALA A 625 -26.35 7.06 -22.33
N VAL A 626 -25.39 6.53 -21.56
CA VAL A 626 -24.66 5.30 -21.89
C VAL A 626 -25.56 4.07 -21.72
N LEU A 627 -26.28 3.99 -20.60
CA LEU A 627 -27.14 2.86 -20.20
C LEU A 627 -28.57 3.37 -19.88
N PRO A 628 -29.34 3.76 -20.90
CA PRO A 628 -30.66 4.38 -20.70
C PRO A 628 -31.62 3.46 -19.92
N PRO A 629 -32.31 3.98 -18.89
CA PRO A 629 -33.27 3.21 -18.09
C PRO A 629 -34.44 2.64 -18.89
N SER A 630 -34.78 3.25 -20.02
CA SER A 630 -35.81 2.78 -20.92
C SER A 630 -35.51 1.47 -21.63
N VAL A 631 -34.20 1.12 -21.77
CA VAL A 631 -33.76 -0.14 -22.37
C VAL A 631 -33.51 -1.15 -21.26
N ARG A 632 -34.50 -2.02 -21.00
CA ARG A 632 -34.43 -3.04 -19.96
C ARG A 632 -33.71 -4.31 -20.43
N ALA A 633 -33.69 -4.56 -21.76
CA ALA A 633 -32.96 -5.68 -22.33
C ALA A 633 -31.45 -5.41 -22.28
N ARG A 634 -30.73 -6.15 -21.44
CA ARG A 634 -29.31 -5.94 -21.19
C ARG A 634 -28.61 -7.28 -21.03
N VAL A 635 -27.42 -7.41 -21.59
CA VAL A 635 -26.57 -8.60 -21.42
C VAL A 635 -25.19 -8.17 -20.97
N SER A 636 -24.68 -8.79 -19.91
CA SER A 636 -23.25 -8.72 -19.59
C SER A 636 -22.54 -9.97 -20.12
N VAL A 637 -21.32 -9.78 -20.63
CA VAL A 637 -20.42 -10.90 -20.97
C VAL A 637 -19.04 -10.67 -20.36
N GLU A 638 -18.63 -11.59 -19.51
CA GLU A 638 -17.32 -11.56 -18.83
C GLU A 638 -16.89 -12.97 -18.42
N ALA A 639 -15.64 -13.35 -18.72
CA ALA A 639 -15.04 -14.61 -18.32
C ALA A 639 -14.69 -14.59 -16.81
N GLY A 640 -15.71 -14.55 -15.97
CA GLY A 640 -15.71 -14.50 -14.53
C GLY A 640 -17.13 -14.59 -13.98
N LEU A 641 -17.31 -14.36 -12.66
CA LEU A 641 -18.62 -14.42 -12.02
C LEU A 641 -19.56 -13.30 -12.49
N ALA A 642 -20.85 -13.58 -12.64
CA ALA A 642 -21.88 -12.60 -12.95
C ALA A 642 -22.11 -11.55 -11.85
N LEU A 643 -21.67 -11.81 -10.62
CA LEU A 643 -22.00 -11.03 -9.43
C LEU A 643 -21.84 -9.50 -9.59
N PRO A 644 -20.77 -8.95 -10.17
CA PRO A 644 -20.63 -7.50 -10.33
C PRO A 644 -21.62 -6.85 -11.28
N TRP A 645 -22.24 -7.65 -12.16
CA TRP A 645 -23.07 -7.17 -13.25
C TRP A 645 -24.55 -7.08 -12.92
N TYR A 646 -25.06 -7.79 -11.91
CA TYR A 646 -26.51 -7.86 -11.61
C TYR A 646 -27.15 -6.48 -11.40
N ARG A 647 -26.44 -5.54 -10.79
CA ARG A 647 -26.91 -4.17 -10.61
C ARG A 647 -27.15 -3.44 -11.94
N TRP A 648 -26.36 -3.75 -12.95
CA TRP A 648 -26.33 -3.07 -14.24
C TRP A 648 -27.25 -3.69 -15.27
N ILE A 649 -27.39 -5.01 -15.24
CA ILE A 649 -28.27 -5.73 -16.18
C ILE A 649 -29.74 -5.64 -15.77
N GLY A 650 -30.06 -5.50 -14.50
CA GLY A 650 -31.43 -5.39 -14.00
C GLY A 650 -32.24 -6.69 -14.08
N ASP A 651 -33.55 -6.58 -13.96
CA ASP A 651 -34.49 -7.69 -13.83
C ASP A 651 -34.74 -8.48 -15.14
N ALA A 652 -34.73 -7.80 -16.27
CA ALA A 652 -34.84 -8.44 -17.58
C ALA A 652 -33.51 -8.93 -18.16
N GLY A 653 -32.39 -8.58 -17.51
CA GLY A 653 -31.05 -8.86 -18.01
C GLY A 653 -30.63 -10.31 -17.95
N ARG A 654 -29.57 -10.62 -18.71
CA ARG A 654 -28.90 -11.92 -18.74
C ARG A 654 -27.42 -11.73 -18.58
N ALA A 655 -26.76 -12.69 -17.93
CA ALA A 655 -25.30 -12.73 -17.81
C ALA A 655 -24.75 -13.95 -18.55
N VAL A 656 -23.76 -13.73 -19.40
CA VAL A 656 -22.91 -14.78 -19.97
C VAL A 656 -21.62 -14.76 -19.16
N SER A 657 -21.46 -15.73 -18.28
CA SER A 657 -20.46 -15.76 -17.19
C SER A 657 -19.94 -17.17 -16.92
N ILE A 658 -18.97 -17.29 -16.04
CA ILE A 658 -18.41 -18.56 -15.61
C ILE A 658 -18.63 -18.68 -14.10
N GLU A 659 -19.45 -19.66 -13.68
CA GLU A 659 -19.83 -19.89 -12.28
C GLU A 659 -19.13 -21.11 -11.67
N HIS A 660 -18.01 -21.54 -12.26
CA HIS A 660 -17.21 -22.70 -11.82
C HIS A 660 -15.74 -22.47 -12.13
N PHE A 661 -14.85 -23.25 -11.54
CA PHE A 661 -13.43 -23.20 -11.86
C PHE A 661 -13.15 -23.61 -13.31
N GLY A 662 -12.04 -23.11 -13.85
CA GLY A 662 -11.58 -23.46 -15.18
C GLY A 662 -11.01 -24.87 -15.29
N ALA A 663 -10.33 -25.15 -16.41
CA ALA A 663 -9.69 -26.43 -16.70
C ALA A 663 -8.38 -26.23 -17.46
N SER A 664 -7.52 -27.26 -17.43
CA SER A 664 -6.28 -27.27 -18.23
C SER A 664 -6.60 -27.72 -19.67
N ALA A 665 -6.72 -26.75 -20.58
CA ALA A 665 -6.95 -26.95 -22.01
C ALA A 665 -6.59 -25.66 -22.78
N PRO A 666 -6.49 -25.69 -24.13
CA PRO A 666 -6.33 -24.46 -24.88
C PRO A 666 -7.42 -23.42 -24.57
N GLY A 667 -7.03 -22.17 -24.35
CA GLY A 667 -7.95 -21.11 -23.94
C GLY A 667 -9.16 -20.95 -24.87
N GLU A 668 -8.94 -20.98 -26.20
CA GLU A 668 -10.03 -20.90 -27.20
C GLU A 668 -11.07 -22.02 -27.04
N LEU A 669 -10.63 -23.24 -26.70
CA LEU A 669 -11.52 -24.34 -26.42
C LEU A 669 -12.34 -24.10 -25.17
N LEU A 670 -11.72 -23.56 -24.11
CA LEU A 670 -12.40 -23.26 -22.85
C LEU A 670 -13.45 -22.16 -23.01
N PHE A 671 -13.13 -21.09 -23.74
CA PHE A 671 -14.11 -20.04 -24.07
C PHE A 671 -15.35 -20.64 -24.75
N LYS A 672 -15.14 -21.51 -25.73
CA LYS A 672 -16.22 -22.18 -26.45
C LYS A 672 -17.01 -23.14 -25.56
N GLU A 673 -16.32 -24.01 -24.81
CA GLU A 673 -16.99 -25.01 -23.96
C GLU A 673 -17.80 -24.37 -22.82
N TYR A 674 -17.34 -23.22 -22.33
CA TYR A 674 -18.02 -22.50 -21.24
C TYR A 674 -19.00 -21.44 -21.76
N GLY A 675 -19.23 -21.39 -23.07
CA GLY A 675 -20.23 -20.52 -23.66
C GLY A 675 -19.92 -19.03 -23.61
N ILE A 676 -18.64 -18.67 -23.51
CA ILE A 676 -18.21 -17.26 -23.62
C ILE A 676 -17.93 -16.96 -25.09
N ASP A 677 -18.97 -16.93 -25.90
CA ASP A 677 -18.91 -16.73 -27.34
C ASP A 677 -20.11 -15.93 -27.88
N ALA A 678 -20.04 -15.51 -29.14
CA ALA A 678 -21.07 -14.70 -29.79
C ALA A 678 -22.42 -15.40 -29.89
N GLU A 679 -22.45 -16.74 -30.00
CA GLU A 679 -23.68 -17.52 -30.10
C GLU A 679 -24.49 -17.44 -28.80
N HIS A 680 -23.83 -17.69 -27.65
CA HIS A 680 -24.48 -17.61 -26.33
C HIS A 680 -24.88 -16.19 -25.98
N VAL A 681 -24.07 -15.17 -26.32
CA VAL A 681 -24.43 -13.75 -26.12
C VAL A 681 -25.66 -13.37 -26.97
N THR A 682 -25.73 -13.82 -28.21
CA THR A 682 -26.87 -13.60 -29.08
C THR A 682 -28.14 -14.26 -28.54
N ALA A 683 -28.05 -15.50 -28.05
CA ALA A 683 -29.16 -16.19 -27.40
C ALA A 683 -29.64 -15.44 -26.14
N ALA A 684 -28.73 -15.07 -25.26
CA ALA A 684 -29.00 -14.28 -24.05
C ALA A 684 -29.66 -12.92 -24.36
N ALA A 685 -29.23 -12.27 -25.45
CA ALA A 685 -29.84 -11.01 -25.90
C ALA A 685 -31.30 -11.19 -26.30
N LYS A 686 -31.64 -12.23 -27.04
CA LYS A 686 -33.02 -12.56 -27.43
C LYS A 686 -33.90 -12.86 -26.22
N GLU A 687 -33.40 -13.66 -25.28
CA GLU A 687 -34.10 -13.92 -24.01
C GLU A 687 -34.34 -12.64 -23.20
N SER A 688 -33.32 -11.77 -23.14
CA SER A 688 -33.44 -10.48 -22.42
C SER A 688 -34.45 -9.55 -23.06
N ILE A 689 -34.52 -9.51 -24.41
CA ILE A 689 -35.55 -8.76 -25.17
C ILE A 689 -36.95 -9.28 -24.85
N GLU A 690 -37.13 -10.61 -24.83
CA GLU A 690 -38.43 -11.22 -24.48
C GLU A 690 -38.82 -10.90 -23.03
N ALA A 691 -37.90 -11.02 -22.09
CA ALA A 691 -38.13 -10.67 -20.69
C ALA A 691 -38.43 -9.17 -20.48
N ALA A 692 -37.84 -8.29 -21.28
CA ALA A 692 -38.10 -6.85 -21.19
C ALA A 692 -39.46 -6.43 -21.71
N ARG A 693 -40.08 -7.26 -22.59
CA ARG A 693 -41.44 -7.04 -23.13
C ARG A 693 -42.57 -7.54 -22.19
N SER A 694 -42.20 -8.46 -21.30
CA SER A 694 -43.11 -8.96 -20.26
C SER A 694 -43.13 -8.04 -19.03
#